data_42668875ba877fa039083687b877130e
#
_entry.id   42668875ba877fa039083687b877130e
#
_cell.length_a   1.000
_cell.length_b   1.000
_cell.length_c   1.000
_cell.angle_alpha   90.00
_cell.angle_beta   90.00
_cell.angle_gamma   90.00
#
_symmetry.space_group_name_H-M   'P 1'
#
loop_
_entity.id
_entity.type
_entity.pdbx_description
1 polymer ?
#
loop_
_entity_poly.entity_id
_entity_poly.type
_entity_poly.pdbx_seq_one_letter_code
_entity_poly.pdbx_strand_id
1 'polypeptide(L)'
;MERGIYSDAWFKHNYCYHPSLPMRNAQMLEDLEKYHGTVLVWAGLGGGSISLPYLHHEAFGHVDPRMQIYGFMNDSEFIAECNRRGIRLFGIVFEVQGWEYPAVIDEQGRLIRMNLRAEEEEDHTWYGLREFSRDLYPDAFPTSLKDYYPDGIRDEEGNTVTDLWAECCSRDRFGNPIHAQWVEVKGHRETCYQMCRNNPVWRGYLKKIMEIQIDAGVPGIQLDECELPMTSIGSGGCFCKSCMKQFTDYLKEKKATGKLSAEWNGIDLDSFHYGEYLKEHNCTYPKGAPFYRDYWEFQVRQVRRYFTELADYARQYAMEKYKRKLMVSGNFYNMQPAYYPIENKVDIVITEMEHTLFRQPYYYRYCAGFAPGKPVIIAENPYGGIMPPLLEMLDRGKGYDLYRIYLLEASVYGCNMSVPYGSWMGNTIRDAFWAPRSLTASVQDFLAAHEEYYPRTKSRGAAVLYSYGSYYWRDSNKGSGANGMQDAYDTLMDATAAEWLDPDLKPVPFWDIIRAMSEINAQYDIVMLPDGDYRADDFNSEKLDGYPLVIVPDCFVLTENQQRILLGYARRGGKVLVAGRLADGTSLAEELMETGNTVFVPVIGDKAQDMPLFMAAFETLYADFAPVECREEKIGVQRYDSNSKTWIHVLNYRYDKETDRIQPIEKLELIIRDVDGKEPGIFVPDGEAAPAYGIRKEAGKTRLILYKAGLYTVIAFS
;
A
#
# COMPACT_ATOMS: atom_id res chain seq x y z
N MET A 1 -1.62 14.66 13.09
CA MET A 1 -1.98 13.85 11.88
C MET A 1 -0.85 13.96 10.88
N GLU A 2 -0.49 12.86 10.20
CA GLU A 2 0.49 12.94 9.13
C GLU A 2 -0.14 13.54 7.87
N ARG A 3 0.67 14.31 7.14
CA ARG A 3 0.32 14.89 5.84
C ARG A 3 1.40 14.51 4.85
N GLY A 4 1.06 13.55 3.99
CA GLY A 4 1.98 12.94 3.04
C GLY A 4 2.10 13.72 1.74
N ILE A 5 3.31 13.73 1.20
CA ILE A 5 3.60 14.15 -0.15
C ILE A 5 4.38 13.03 -0.80
N TYR A 6 3.95 12.58 -1.96
CA TYR A 6 4.61 11.55 -2.72
C TYR A 6 5.25 12.15 -3.97
N SER A 7 6.55 11.98 -4.10
CA SER A 7 7.31 12.47 -5.25
C SER A 7 8.09 11.32 -5.86
N ASP A 8 7.52 10.77 -6.91
CA ASP A 8 8.18 9.85 -7.80
C ASP A 8 8.88 10.63 -8.91
N ALA A 9 10.13 10.94 -8.69
CA ALA A 9 10.90 11.82 -9.55
C ALA A 9 12.05 11.10 -10.27
N TRP A 10 11.93 9.81 -10.47
CA TRP A 10 13.01 8.98 -10.95
C TRP A 10 13.26 9.05 -12.47
N PHE A 11 12.27 9.48 -13.28
CA PHE A 11 12.47 9.81 -14.68
C PHE A 11 12.56 11.32 -14.91
N LYS A 12 13.71 11.88 -14.63
CA LYS A 12 13.92 13.34 -14.68
C LYS A 12 14.51 13.78 -16.02
N HIS A 13 13.75 13.71 -17.07
CA HIS A 13 14.19 14.19 -18.38
C HIS A 13 14.61 15.67 -18.43
N ASN A 14 14.16 16.46 -17.45
CA ASN A 14 14.28 17.92 -17.47
C ASN A 14 15.21 18.49 -16.40
N TYR A 15 15.84 17.68 -15.58
CA TYR A 15 16.78 18.20 -14.59
C TYR A 15 18.20 18.17 -15.11
N CYS A 16 18.70 19.33 -15.53
CA CYS A 16 20.12 19.56 -15.68
C CYS A 16 20.63 20.17 -14.38
N TYR A 17 21.35 19.40 -13.57
CA TYR A 17 21.98 19.92 -12.38
C TYR A 17 23.27 20.64 -12.74
N HIS A 18 23.40 21.89 -12.26
CA HIS A 18 24.63 22.66 -12.39
C HIS A 18 24.95 23.36 -11.07
N PRO A 19 26.24 23.39 -10.61
CA PRO A 19 26.59 23.95 -9.30
C PRO A 19 26.27 25.43 -9.11
N SER A 20 26.13 26.19 -10.22
CA SER A 20 25.78 27.60 -10.17
C SER A 20 24.27 27.85 -10.10
N LEU A 21 23.43 26.82 -10.23
CA LEU A 21 21.99 26.93 -10.08
C LEU A 21 21.59 26.82 -8.61
N PRO A 22 20.43 27.38 -8.22
CA PRO A 22 19.84 27.12 -6.92
C PRO A 22 19.63 25.62 -6.71
N MET A 23 19.52 25.22 -5.44
CA MET A 23 19.17 23.84 -5.08
C MET A 23 17.93 23.41 -5.87
N ARG A 24 18.03 22.33 -6.62
CA ARG A 24 16.98 21.87 -7.57
C ARG A 24 15.63 21.60 -6.89
N ASN A 25 15.66 21.31 -5.58
CA ASN A 25 14.47 21.02 -4.79
C ASN A 25 13.99 22.24 -3.98
N ALA A 26 14.51 23.46 -4.24
CA ALA A 26 14.11 24.67 -3.51
C ALA A 26 12.60 24.92 -3.59
N GLN A 27 12.01 24.78 -4.79
CA GLN A 27 10.58 24.92 -4.98
C GLN A 27 9.80 23.85 -4.19
N MET A 28 10.30 22.62 -4.15
CA MET A 28 9.69 21.55 -3.38
C MET A 28 9.68 21.88 -1.88
N LEU A 29 10.78 22.44 -1.34
CA LEU A 29 10.81 22.84 0.07
C LEU A 29 9.77 23.90 0.40
N GLU A 30 9.58 24.89 -0.47
CA GLU A 30 8.54 25.91 -0.30
C GLU A 30 7.13 25.30 -0.36
N ASP A 31 6.90 24.35 -1.24
CA ASP A 31 5.62 23.67 -1.37
C ASP A 31 5.35 22.72 -0.19
N LEU A 32 6.36 21.97 0.25
CA LEU A 32 6.26 21.15 1.46
C LEU A 32 5.86 21.95 2.69
N GLU A 33 6.46 23.15 2.83
CA GLU A 33 6.14 24.06 3.92
C GLU A 33 4.72 24.62 3.80
N LYS A 34 4.34 25.06 2.59
CA LYS A 34 3.01 25.59 2.29
C LYS A 34 1.90 24.54 2.42
N TYR A 35 2.20 23.27 2.18
CA TYR A 35 1.25 22.17 2.34
C TYR A 35 1.29 21.54 3.74
N HIS A 36 2.04 22.13 4.67
CA HIS A 36 2.24 21.57 6.02
C HIS A 36 2.65 20.10 5.99
N GLY A 37 3.46 19.71 5.00
CA GLY A 37 3.92 18.33 4.81
C GLY A 37 4.71 17.83 6.02
N THR A 38 4.38 16.66 6.51
CA THR A 38 5.10 16.01 7.64
C THR A 38 5.89 14.80 7.18
N VAL A 39 5.51 14.23 6.04
CA VAL A 39 6.16 13.07 5.41
C VAL A 39 6.32 13.33 3.93
N LEU A 40 7.55 13.18 3.44
CA LEU A 40 7.87 13.14 2.02
C LEU A 40 8.36 11.76 1.65
N VAL A 41 7.67 11.09 0.76
CA VAL A 41 8.15 9.87 0.10
C VAL A 41 8.86 10.27 -1.19
N TRP A 42 10.12 9.87 -1.35
CA TRP A 42 10.97 10.49 -2.36
C TRP A 42 11.92 9.52 -3.06
N ALA A 43 11.82 9.44 -4.36
CA ALA A 43 12.68 8.62 -5.22
C ALA A 43 13.90 9.39 -5.77
N GLY A 44 14.16 10.59 -5.28
CA GLY A 44 15.04 11.53 -5.96
C GLY A 44 16.51 11.54 -5.58
N LEU A 45 16.95 10.70 -4.63
CA LEU A 45 18.33 10.72 -4.16
C LEU A 45 19.32 10.37 -5.27
N GLY A 46 20.35 11.22 -5.41
CA GLY A 46 21.38 11.03 -6.43
C GLY A 46 20.90 11.17 -7.87
N GLY A 47 19.70 11.76 -8.06
CA GLY A 47 19.10 11.90 -9.38
C GLY A 47 18.15 10.79 -9.80
N GLY A 48 17.99 9.82 -8.95
CA GLY A 48 17.15 8.65 -9.08
C GLY A 48 17.76 7.54 -8.24
N SER A 49 16.99 6.91 -7.39
CA SER A 49 17.51 5.95 -6.41
C SER A 49 17.21 4.49 -6.76
N ILE A 50 16.79 4.22 -7.99
CA ILE A 50 16.40 2.88 -8.41
C ILE A 50 17.59 1.93 -8.35
N SER A 51 18.74 2.37 -8.89
CA SER A 51 19.97 1.60 -8.80
C SER A 51 21.12 2.56 -8.86
N LEU A 52 21.75 2.74 -7.73
CA LEU A 52 22.63 3.85 -7.47
C LEU A 52 23.65 4.20 -8.54
N PRO A 53 24.42 3.26 -9.06
CA PRO A 53 25.59 3.70 -9.77
C PRO A 53 25.35 4.16 -11.19
N TYR A 54 24.39 3.62 -11.90
CA TYR A 54 24.18 3.97 -13.31
C TYR A 54 23.05 4.94 -13.56
N LEU A 55 22.12 5.10 -12.62
CA LEU A 55 21.04 6.08 -12.75
C LEU A 55 21.49 7.53 -12.62
N HIS A 56 22.64 7.79 -12.05
CA HIS A 56 23.26 9.10 -12.10
C HIS A 56 23.41 9.60 -13.54
N HIS A 57 23.70 8.70 -14.47
CA HIS A 57 23.84 9.04 -15.88
C HIS A 57 22.53 9.38 -16.56
N GLU A 58 21.47 8.67 -16.23
CA GLU A 58 20.13 9.00 -16.75
C GLU A 58 19.67 10.38 -16.31
N ALA A 59 19.82 10.70 -15.03
CA ALA A 59 19.36 11.97 -14.48
C ALA A 59 20.10 13.18 -15.05
N PHE A 60 21.38 13.03 -15.38
CA PHE A 60 22.26 14.14 -15.77
C PHE A 60 22.74 14.07 -17.23
N GLY A 61 22.39 13.02 -17.95
CA GLY A 61 22.88 12.78 -19.31
C GLY A 61 24.41 12.54 -19.33
N HIS A 62 25.12 13.05 -20.34
CA HIS A 62 26.57 13.02 -20.39
C HIS A 62 27.16 13.99 -19.36
N VAL A 63 27.48 13.49 -18.17
CA VAL A 63 27.87 14.33 -17.05
C VAL A 63 29.30 14.03 -16.61
N ASP A 64 30.08 15.10 -16.48
CA ASP A 64 31.35 15.04 -15.79
C ASP A 64 31.16 14.40 -14.38
N PRO A 65 32.01 13.43 -13.98
CA PRO A 65 31.90 12.77 -12.67
C PRO A 65 31.80 13.75 -11.50
N ARG A 66 32.35 14.94 -11.60
CA ARG A 66 32.21 16.01 -10.60
C ARG A 66 30.77 16.44 -10.40
N MET A 67 29.94 16.39 -11.43
CA MET A 67 28.53 16.75 -11.35
C MET A 67 27.71 15.74 -10.54
N GLN A 68 28.12 14.48 -10.55
CA GLN A 68 27.49 13.45 -9.71
C GLN A 68 27.70 13.75 -8.22
N ILE A 69 28.90 14.21 -7.84
CA ILE A 69 29.20 14.63 -6.46
C ILE A 69 28.32 15.81 -6.06
N TYR A 70 28.16 16.80 -6.93
CA TYR A 70 27.28 17.94 -6.67
C TYR A 70 25.81 17.53 -6.57
N GLY A 71 25.35 16.57 -7.38
CA GLY A 71 24.03 16.00 -7.28
C GLY A 71 23.77 15.39 -5.91
N PHE A 72 24.69 14.56 -5.42
CA PHE A 72 24.58 13.95 -4.10
C PHE A 72 24.62 14.99 -2.97
N MET A 73 25.52 15.96 -3.03
CA MET A 73 25.60 17.03 -2.04
C MET A 73 24.29 17.83 -1.99
N ASN A 74 23.77 18.19 -3.16
CA ASN A 74 22.49 18.90 -3.23
C ASN A 74 21.34 18.11 -2.63
N ASP A 75 21.29 16.81 -2.84
CA ASP A 75 20.27 15.94 -2.25
C ASP A 75 20.44 15.83 -0.73
N SER A 76 21.68 15.73 -0.25
CA SER A 76 21.97 15.71 1.19
C SER A 76 21.59 17.03 1.88
N GLU A 77 21.80 18.18 1.20
CA GLU A 77 21.38 19.49 1.69
C GLU A 77 19.84 19.58 1.76
N PHE A 78 19.16 19.07 0.73
CA PHE A 78 17.69 19.02 0.72
C PHE A 78 17.14 18.14 1.85
N ILE A 79 17.74 16.96 2.07
CA ILE A 79 17.39 16.07 3.19
C ILE A 79 17.61 16.77 4.54
N ALA A 80 18.74 17.46 4.68
CA ALA A 80 19.05 18.21 5.90
C ALA A 80 18.03 19.34 6.16
N GLU A 81 17.61 20.05 5.10
CA GLU A 81 16.57 21.08 5.21
C GLU A 81 15.19 20.49 5.58
N CYS A 82 14.81 19.36 4.99
CA CYS A 82 13.59 18.64 5.38
C CYS A 82 13.64 18.28 6.88
N ASN A 83 14.75 17.68 7.32
CA ASN A 83 14.94 17.29 8.72
C ASN A 83 14.85 18.51 9.67
N ARG A 84 15.47 19.64 9.29
CA ARG A 84 15.43 20.89 10.09
C ARG A 84 14.01 21.44 10.23
N ARG A 85 13.16 21.25 9.24
CA ARG A 85 11.75 21.67 9.20
C ARG A 85 10.80 20.64 9.81
N GLY A 86 11.31 19.52 10.32
CA GLY A 86 10.51 18.45 10.90
C GLY A 86 9.78 17.57 9.88
N ILE A 87 10.16 17.66 8.59
CA ILE A 87 9.61 16.85 7.52
C ILE A 87 10.40 15.54 7.44
N ARG A 88 9.72 14.42 7.63
CA ARG A 88 10.35 13.10 7.57
C ARG A 88 10.40 12.62 6.13
N LEU A 89 11.57 12.58 5.57
CA LEU A 89 11.81 12.11 4.23
C LEU A 89 12.07 10.60 4.24
N PHE A 90 11.27 9.85 3.50
CA PHE A 90 11.45 8.42 3.23
C PHE A 90 12.07 8.25 1.85
N GLY A 91 13.30 7.77 1.81
CA GLY A 91 13.95 7.40 0.55
C GLY A 91 13.42 6.06 0.06
N ILE A 92 12.99 6.00 -1.19
CA ILE A 92 12.50 4.75 -1.80
C ILE A 92 13.68 3.86 -2.16
N VAL A 93 13.59 2.60 -1.82
CA VAL A 93 14.48 1.52 -2.25
C VAL A 93 13.67 0.56 -3.11
N PHE A 94 13.94 0.56 -4.41
CA PHE A 94 13.26 -0.31 -5.37
C PHE A 94 13.84 -1.72 -5.29
N GLU A 95 13.15 -2.60 -4.61
CA GLU A 95 13.67 -3.88 -4.19
C GLU A 95 13.83 -4.91 -5.31
N VAL A 96 13.08 -4.78 -6.41
CA VAL A 96 13.04 -5.84 -7.43
C VAL A 96 13.47 -5.43 -8.80
N GLN A 97 13.72 -4.17 -9.03
CA GLN A 97 13.81 -3.65 -10.38
C GLN A 97 15.25 -3.65 -10.87
N GLY A 98 15.52 -4.43 -11.90
CA GLY A 98 16.75 -4.37 -12.68
C GLY A 98 16.49 -3.61 -13.98
N TRP A 99 16.67 -2.28 -13.95
CA TRP A 99 16.46 -1.42 -15.10
C TRP A 99 17.57 -1.51 -16.13
N GLU A 100 17.17 -1.39 -17.41
CA GLU A 100 18.06 -1.17 -18.53
C GLU A 100 17.64 0.09 -19.28
N TYR A 101 18.61 0.92 -19.64
CA TYR A 101 18.38 2.20 -20.30
C TYR A 101 19.02 2.24 -21.66
N PRO A 102 18.34 2.81 -22.67
CA PRO A 102 18.97 3.06 -23.96
C PRO A 102 20.05 4.13 -23.82
N ALA A 103 21.24 3.84 -24.31
CA ALA A 103 22.41 4.67 -24.23
C ALA A 103 23.01 4.86 -25.63
N VAL A 104 23.17 6.13 -26.07
CA VAL A 104 23.87 6.45 -27.30
C VAL A 104 25.34 6.74 -26.97
N ILE A 105 26.24 5.93 -27.53
CA ILE A 105 27.69 6.00 -27.29
C ILE A 105 28.38 6.32 -28.64
N ASP A 106 29.31 7.28 -28.64
CA ASP A 106 30.04 7.66 -29.85
C ASP A 106 31.14 6.62 -30.21
N GLU A 107 31.77 6.83 -31.39
CA GLU A 107 32.85 5.96 -31.86
C GLU A 107 34.08 5.90 -30.95
N GLN A 108 34.22 6.84 -30.02
CA GLN A 108 35.26 6.90 -29.02
C GLN A 108 34.83 6.27 -27.68
N GLY A 109 33.63 5.64 -27.59
CA GLY A 109 33.10 5.03 -26.38
C GLY A 109 32.55 6.03 -25.35
N ARG A 110 32.28 7.28 -25.73
CA ARG A 110 31.76 8.31 -24.82
C ARG A 110 30.23 8.35 -24.89
N LEU A 111 29.61 8.50 -23.71
CA LEU A 111 28.15 8.64 -23.63
C LEU A 111 27.69 9.99 -24.22
N ILE A 112 26.89 9.95 -25.26
CA ILE A 112 26.22 11.12 -25.86
C ILE A 112 24.90 11.41 -25.14
N ARG A 113 24.10 10.35 -24.93
CA ARG A 113 22.78 10.46 -24.33
C ARG A 113 22.35 9.13 -23.72
N MET A 114 21.64 9.20 -22.61
CA MET A 114 20.98 8.06 -21.97
C MET A 114 19.64 8.52 -21.40
N ASN A 115 18.55 8.03 -21.93
CA ASN A 115 17.20 8.19 -21.40
C ASN A 115 16.23 7.30 -22.18
N LEU A 116 15.02 7.12 -21.68
CA LEU A 116 14.01 6.30 -22.34
C LEU A 116 13.56 6.84 -23.71
N ARG A 117 13.75 8.14 -23.96
CA ARG A 117 13.44 8.76 -25.29
C ARG A 117 14.50 8.45 -26.34
N ALA A 118 15.69 7.99 -25.96
CA ALA A 118 16.71 7.57 -26.93
C ALA A 118 16.30 6.32 -27.72
N GLU A 119 15.30 5.63 -27.24
CA GLU A 119 14.70 4.46 -27.87
C GLU A 119 14.12 4.70 -29.28
N GLU A 120 13.72 5.92 -29.58
CA GLU A 120 13.24 6.30 -30.92
C GLU A 120 14.37 6.38 -31.97
N GLU A 121 15.63 6.20 -31.54
CA GLU A 121 16.79 6.23 -32.39
C GLU A 121 17.29 4.83 -32.75
N GLU A 122 17.65 4.61 -34.01
CA GLU A 122 18.08 3.30 -34.52
C GLU A 122 19.45 2.87 -33.94
N ASP A 123 20.31 3.84 -33.56
CA ASP A 123 21.68 3.57 -33.09
C ASP A 123 21.83 3.82 -31.57
N HIS A 124 21.38 2.87 -30.76
CA HIS A 124 21.66 2.90 -29.33
C HIS A 124 22.06 1.51 -28.81
N THR A 125 22.72 1.48 -27.67
CA THR A 125 22.98 0.28 -26.86
C THR A 125 22.20 0.35 -25.55
N TRP A 126 22.18 -0.73 -24.82
CA TRP A 126 21.55 -0.79 -23.50
C TRP A 126 22.62 -0.73 -22.41
N TYR A 127 22.30 -0.01 -21.34
CA TYR A 127 23.12 0.03 -20.12
C TYR A 127 22.26 -0.26 -18.90
N GLY A 128 22.64 -1.28 -18.15
CA GLY A 128 21.94 -1.70 -16.95
C GLY A 128 22.85 -2.43 -15.98
N LEU A 129 22.28 -3.28 -15.12
CA LEU A 129 23.03 -4.02 -14.09
C LEU A 129 24.14 -4.91 -14.68
N ARG A 130 23.92 -5.44 -15.88
CA ARG A 130 24.91 -6.30 -16.55
C ARG A 130 26.17 -5.51 -16.93
N GLU A 131 25.97 -4.40 -17.63
CA GLU A 131 27.06 -3.54 -18.12
C GLU A 131 27.78 -2.89 -16.94
N PHE A 132 27.05 -2.43 -15.95
CA PHE A 132 27.58 -1.89 -14.71
C PHE A 132 28.44 -2.90 -13.94
N SER A 133 27.95 -4.13 -13.77
CA SER A 133 28.69 -5.15 -13.01
C SER A 133 29.90 -5.72 -13.75
N ARG A 134 29.90 -5.66 -15.08
CA ARG A 134 31.01 -6.06 -15.94
C ARG A 134 32.00 -4.96 -16.25
N ASP A 135 31.77 -3.74 -15.76
CA ASP A 135 32.58 -2.56 -16.04
C ASP A 135 32.72 -2.28 -17.54
N LEU A 136 31.58 -2.37 -18.22
CA LEU A 136 31.52 -2.07 -19.65
C LEU A 136 31.38 -0.56 -19.87
N TYR A 137 32.03 -0.08 -20.92
CA TYR A 137 32.01 1.35 -21.28
C TYR A 137 32.53 2.28 -20.18
N PRO A 138 33.74 2.02 -19.59
CA PRO A 138 34.24 2.80 -18.44
C PRO A 138 34.44 4.28 -18.73
N ASP A 139 34.70 4.65 -19.99
CA ASP A 139 34.82 6.05 -20.40
C ASP A 139 33.47 6.77 -20.45
N ALA A 140 32.39 6.03 -20.73
CA ALA A 140 31.03 6.54 -20.72
C ALA A 140 30.41 6.50 -19.32
N PHE A 141 30.70 5.46 -18.56
CA PHE A 141 30.14 5.21 -17.24
C PHE A 141 31.29 5.01 -16.22
N PRO A 142 31.80 6.10 -15.67
CA PRO A 142 33.02 6.06 -14.83
C PRO A 142 32.84 5.38 -13.47
N THR A 143 31.60 5.08 -13.09
CA THR A 143 31.29 4.36 -11.85
C THR A 143 31.01 2.90 -12.16
N SER A 144 31.58 1.99 -11.40
CA SER A 144 31.41 0.55 -11.58
C SER A 144 31.08 -0.15 -10.25
N LEU A 145 30.74 -1.43 -10.35
CA LEU A 145 30.50 -2.25 -9.16
C LEU A 145 31.67 -2.25 -8.17
N LYS A 146 32.92 -2.15 -8.66
CA LYS A 146 34.13 -2.13 -7.83
C LYS A 146 34.23 -0.91 -6.92
N ASP A 147 33.62 0.21 -7.30
CA ASP A 147 33.61 1.42 -6.46
C ASP A 147 32.79 1.22 -5.18
N TYR A 148 31.82 0.32 -5.24
CA TYR A 148 30.95 0.00 -4.10
C TYR A 148 31.36 -1.29 -3.39
N TYR A 149 32.02 -2.19 -4.08
CA TYR A 149 32.49 -3.49 -3.57
C TYR A 149 33.95 -3.73 -3.98
N PRO A 150 34.91 -3.04 -3.34
CA PRO A 150 36.32 -3.18 -3.71
C PRO A 150 36.85 -4.61 -3.64
N ASP A 151 36.32 -5.40 -2.70
CA ASP A 151 36.69 -6.81 -2.52
C ASP A 151 35.87 -7.78 -3.40
N GLY A 152 35.01 -7.21 -4.27
CA GLY A 152 34.07 -7.97 -5.10
C GLY A 152 32.86 -8.50 -4.33
N ILE A 153 31.89 -9.03 -5.06
CA ILE A 153 30.73 -9.70 -4.51
C ILE A 153 30.91 -11.21 -4.70
N ARG A 154 30.46 -11.99 -3.72
CA ARG A 154 30.46 -13.46 -3.79
C ARG A 154 29.06 -14.02 -3.67
N ASP A 155 28.79 -15.07 -4.45
CA ASP A 155 27.56 -15.85 -4.32
C ASP A 155 27.57 -16.75 -3.08
N GLU A 156 26.51 -17.53 -2.86
CA GLU A 156 26.39 -18.46 -1.74
C GLU A 156 27.43 -19.60 -1.75
N GLU A 157 28.02 -19.90 -2.90
CA GLU A 157 29.07 -20.89 -3.06
C GLU A 157 30.50 -20.28 -2.94
N GLY A 158 30.61 -18.97 -2.78
CA GLY A 158 31.88 -18.25 -2.69
C GLY A 158 32.49 -17.86 -4.02
N ASN A 159 31.80 -18.07 -5.16
CA ASN A 159 32.25 -17.64 -6.47
C ASN A 159 32.14 -16.11 -6.60
N THR A 160 33.04 -15.49 -7.34
CA THR A 160 32.97 -14.07 -7.63
C THR A 160 31.84 -13.78 -8.61
N VAL A 161 30.92 -12.90 -8.23
CA VAL A 161 29.82 -12.41 -9.08
C VAL A 161 30.36 -11.31 -9.99
N THR A 162 30.35 -11.54 -11.28
CA THR A 162 30.77 -10.58 -12.31
C THR A 162 29.62 -10.04 -13.14
N ASP A 163 28.42 -10.54 -12.93
CA ASP A 163 27.19 -10.16 -13.61
C ASP A 163 26.01 -10.24 -12.65
N LEU A 164 25.66 -9.12 -12.02
CA LEU A 164 24.57 -9.03 -11.06
C LEU A 164 23.23 -9.38 -11.70
N TRP A 165 23.02 -9.00 -12.97
CA TRP A 165 21.79 -9.31 -13.66
C TRP A 165 21.62 -10.83 -13.82
N ALA A 166 22.68 -11.52 -14.29
CA ALA A 166 22.63 -12.97 -14.49
C ALA A 166 22.42 -13.74 -13.19
N GLU A 167 23.10 -13.30 -12.10
CA GLU A 167 23.01 -13.91 -10.77
C GLU A 167 21.67 -13.66 -10.09
N CYS A 168 21.13 -12.44 -10.18
CA CYS A 168 20.03 -12.01 -9.32
C CYS A 168 18.66 -11.99 -10.01
N CYS A 169 18.60 -12.06 -11.34
CA CYS A 169 17.33 -12.01 -12.07
C CYS A 169 16.42 -13.19 -11.71
N SER A 170 15.15 -12.90 -11.47
CA SER A 170 14.11 -13.92 -11.32
C SER A 170 13.96 -14.74 -12.61
N ARG A 171 13.70 -16.03 -12.47
CA ARG A 171 13.64 -16.97 -13.61
C ARG A 171 12.33 -17.72 -13.65
N ASP A 172 11.77 -17.87 -14.86
CA ASP A 172 10.69 -18.80 -15.09
C ASP A 172 11.20 -20.27 -15.05
N ARG A 173 10.30 -21.25 -15.20
CA ARG A 173 10.65 -22.67 -15.20
C ARG A 173 11.53 -23.11 -16.37
N PHE A 174 11.63 -22.29 -17.41
CA PHE A 174 12.48 -22.55 -18.60
C PHE A 174 13.84 -21.86 -18.47
N GLY A 175 14.07 -21.13 -17.39
CA GLY A 175 15.30 -20.38 -17.15
C GLY A 175 15.32 -18.98 -17.78
N ASN A 176 14.23 -18.54 -18.39
CA ASN A 176 14.14 -17.20 -18.96
C ASN A 176 14.03 -16.15 -17.84
N PRO A 177 14.60 -14.96 -18.04
CA PRO A 177 14.40 -13.85 -17.10
C PRO A 177 12.95 -13.40 -17.07
N ILE A 178 12.49 -12.97 -15.90
CA ILE A 178 11.14 -12.43 -15.70
C ILE A 178 11.20 -10.90 -15.77
N HIS A 179 10.31 -10.33 -16.58
CA HIS A 179 10.15 -8.91 -16.72
C HIS A 179 9.20 -8.33 -15.68
N ALA A 180 9.43 -7.09 -15.30
CA ALA A 180 8.46 -6.29 -14.58
C ALA A 180 7.34 -5.87 -15.56
N GLN A 181 6.22 -6.58 -15.53
CA GLN A 181 5.17 -6.44 -16.54
C GLN A 181 4.44 -5.09 -16.51
N TRP A 182 4.54 -4.36 -15.41
CA TRP A 182 4.01 -2.99 -15.27
C TRP A 182 4.89 -1.92 -15.94
N VAL A 183 6.10 -2.29 -16.36
CA VAL A 183 6.98 -1.38 -17.10
C VAL A 183 6.86 -1.69 -18.58
N GLU A 184 6.25 -0.80 -19.32
CA GLU A 184 6.16 -0.88 -20.77
C GLU A 184 6.77 0.39 -21.38
N VAL A 185 7.93 0.24 -22.01
CA VAL A 185 8.52 1.28 -22.82
C VAL A 185 8.20 1.00 -24.28
N LYS A 186 7.76 2.01 -25.02
CA LYS A 186 7.32 1.89 -26.40
C LYS A 186 8.38 1.16 -27.26
N GLY A 187 7.99 0.04 -27.82
CA GLY A 187 8.88 -0.80 -28.66
C GLY A 187 9.74 -1.80 -27.87
N HIS A 188 9.85 -1.70 -26.54
CA HIS A 188 10.65 -2.58 -25.70
C HIS A 188 9.92 -2.96 -24.43
N ARG A 189 9.50 -4.22 -24.33
CA ARG A 189 8.92 -4.79 -23.10
C ARG A 189 9.97 -5.24 -22.08
N GLU A 190 11.25 -5.12 -22.41
CA GLU A 190 12.34 -5.79 -21.70
C GLU A 190 13.29 -4.82 -20.99
N THR A 191 12.80 -3.65 -20.64
CA THR A 191 13.61 -2.59 -20.02
C THR A 191 13.70 -2.68 -18.49
N CYS A 192 12.89 -3.52 -17.86
CA CYS A 192 12.95 -3.73 -16.43
C CYS A 192 12.79 -5.21 -16.09
N TYR A 193 13.74 -5.77 -15.37
CA TYR A 193 13.72 -7.16 -14.94
C TYR A 193 13.42 -7.27 -13.46
N GLN A 194 12.66 -8.30 -13.09
CA GLN A 194 12.46 -8.63 -11.69
C GLN A 194 13.72 -9.25 -11.11
N MET A 195 14.30 -8.62 -10.09
CA MET A 195 15.38 -9.19 -9.31
C MET A 195 14.84 -10.04 -8.16
N CYS A 196 15.46 -11.19 -7.95
CA CYS A 196 15.00 -12.13 -6.95
C CYS A 196 15.44 -11.75 -5.54
N ARG A 197 14.51 -11.41 -4.66
CA ARG A 197 14.80 -11.07 -3.27
C ARG A 197 15.24 -12.26 -2.42
N ASN A 198 14.91 -13.47 -2.83
CA ASN A 198 15.41 -14.66 -2.17
C ASN A 198 16.92 -14.85 -2.43
N ASN A 199 17.48 -14.16 -3.44
CA ASN A 199 18.92 -14.17 -3.70
C ASN A 199 19.65 -13.27 -2.68
N PRO A 200 20.58 -13.82 -1.87
CA PRO A 200 21.31 -13.04 -0.87
C PRO A 200 22.25 -12.00 -1.47
N VAL A 201 22.73 -12.22 -2.71
CA VAL A 201 23.56 -11.23 -3.43
C VAL A 201 22.74 -9.99 -3.73
N TRP A 202 21.47 -10.15 -4.18
CA TRP A 202 20.57 -9.04 -4.40
C TRP A 202 20.28 -8.29 -3.11
N ARG A 203 19.99 -9.00 -2.01
CA ARG A 203 19.81 -8.36 -0.70
C ARG A 203 21.06 -7.60 -0.24
N GLY A 204 22.23 -8.12 -0.51
CA GLY A 204 23.51 -7.42 -0.27
C GLY A 204 23.59 -6.11 -1.07
N TYR A 205 23.18 -6.13 -2.33
CA TYR A 205 23.11 -4.94 -3.18
C TYR A 205 22.12 -3.90 -2.64
N LEU A 206 20.92 -4.32 -2.25
CA LEU A 206 19.92 -3.45 -1.63
C LEU A 206 20.41 -2.82 -0.32
N LYS A 207 21.15 -3.58 0.51
CA LYS A 207 21.79 -3.06 1.73
C LYS A 207 22.74 -1.92 1.41
N LYS A 208 23.51 -2.01 0.33
CA LYS A 208 24.40 -0.93 -0.11
C LYS A 208 23.62 0.31 -0.53
N ILE A 209 22.50 0.16 -1.24
CA ILE A 209 21.59 1.27 -1.57
C ILE A 209 21.08 1.95 -0.31
N MET A 210 20.62 1.17 0.68
CA MET A 210 20.15 1.71 1.95
C MET A 210 21.26 2.46 2.70
N GLU A 211 22.49 1.93 2.73
CA GLU A 211 23.65 2.60 3.36
C GLU A 211 23.84 4.01 2.79
N ILE A 212 23.81 4.16 1.47
CA ILE A 212 24.02 5.45 0.80
C ILE A 212 22.90 6.44 1.14
N GLN A 213 21.66 5.98 1.18
CA GLN A 213 20.53 6.84 1.59
C GLN A 213 20.63 7.24 3.07
N ILE A 214 21.01 6.31 3.94
CA ILE A 214 21.22 6.59 5.35
C ILE A 214 22.39 7.55 5.57
N ASP A 215 23.47 7.39 4.81
CA ASP A 215 24.63 8.28 4.83
C ASP A 215 24.29 9.70 4.35
N ALA A 216 23.39 9.83 3.40
CA ALA A 216 22.85 11.12 2.98
C ALA A 216 21.92 11.79 4.02
N GLY A 217 21.52 11.07 5.07
CA GLY A 217 20.77 11.63 6.20
C GLY A 217 19.29 11.37 6.21
N VAL A 218 18.74 10.50 5.35
CA VAL A 218 17.31 10.21 5.35
C VAL A 218 16.86 9.67 6.72
N PRO A 219 15.78 10.19 7.31
CA PRO A 219 15.26 9.70 8.59
C PRO A 219 14.42 8.42 8.42
N GLY A 220 14.03 8.09 7.19
CA GLY A 220 13.23 6.92 6.88
C GLY A 220 13.58 6.29 5.54
N ILE A 221 13.26 5.00 5.40
CA ILE A 221 13.39 4.24 4.17
C ILE A 221 12.05 3.57 3.87
N GLN A 222 11.62 3.63 2.62
CA GLN A 222 10.54 2.82 2.08
C GLN A 222 11.13 1.69 1.25
N LEU A 223 10.86 0.46 1.65
CA LEU A 223 11.14 -0.72 0.84
C LEU A 223 9.99 -0.92 -0.15
N ASP A 224 10.29 -0.78 -1.43
CA ASP A 224 9.27 -0.84 -2.48
C ASP A 224 8.98 -2.28 -2.91
N GLU A 225 7.76 -2.51 -3.41
CA GLU A 225 7.32 -3.81 -3.96
C GLU A 225 7.68 -5.01 -3.06
N CYS A 226 7.43 -4.86 -1.77
CA CYS A 226 7.86 -5.83 -0.75
C CYS A 226 7.10 -7.18 -0.80
N GLU A 227 6.06 -7.34 -1.62
CA GLU A 227 5.31 -8.59 -1.84
C GLU A 227 5.96 -9.53 -2.84
N LEU A 228 6.96 -9.11 -3.50
CA LEU A 228 7.43 -9.70 -4.75
C LEU A 228 8.14 -11.05 -4.72
N PRO A 229 8.34 -11.85 -3.78
CA PRO A 229 8.40 -13.29 -4.00
C PRO A 229 7.08 -13.87 -4.53
N MET A 230 5.95 -13.25 -4.15
CA MET A 230 4.62 -13.72 -4.56
C MET A 230 4.26 -13.28 -5.97
N THR A 231 4.53 -12.05 -6.36
CA THR A 231 4.28 -11.54 -7.72
C THR A 231 5.04 -12.32 -8.77
N SER A 232 6.26 -12.78 -8.46
CA SER A 232 7.01 -13.66 -9.36
C SER A 232 6.26 -14.92 -9.72
N ILE A 233 5.37 -15.43 -8.85
CA ILE A 233 4.52 -16.59 -9.15
C ILE A 233 3.57 -16.29 -10.31
N GLY A 234 2.87 -15.16 -10.25
CA GLY A 234 1.97 -14.71 -11.32
C GLY A 234 2.71 -14.52 -12.66
N SER A 235 3.97 -14.10 -12.60
CA SER A 235 4.85 -13.93 -13.75
C SER A 235 5.55 -15.24 -14.21
N GLY A 236 5.19 -16.38 -13.66
CA GLY A 236 5.72 -17.68 -14.09
C GLY A 236 6.90 -18.23 -13.31
N GLY A 237 7.28 -17.61 -12.18
CA GLY A 237 8.45 -18.02 -11.38
C GLY A 237 8.29 -17.81 -9.87
N CYS A 238 9.35 -17.62 -9.05
CA CYS A 238 10.76 -17.63 -9.47
C CYS A 238 11.40 -19.02 -9.24
N PHE A 239 12.03 -19.57 -10.26
CA PHE A 239 12.74 -20.86 -10.17
C PHE A 239 14.26 -20.69 -10.26
N CYS A 240 14.79 -19.53 -9.85
CA CYS A 240 16.23 -19.31 -9.79
C CYS A 240 16.88 -20.23 -8.74
N LYS A 241 18.20 -20.39 -8.83
CA LYS A 241 19.01 -21.22 -7.94
C LYS A 241 18.72 -20.97 -6.45
N SER A 242 18.70 -19.71 -6.01
CA SER A 242 18.42 -19.37 -4.63
C SER A 242 17.02 -19.75 -4.17
N CYS A 243 15.99 -19.55 -5.00
CA CYS A 243 14.62 -19.99 -4.70
C CYS A 243 14.54 -21.51 -4.56
N MET A 244 15.13 -22.25 -5.49
CA MET A 244 15.05 -23.72 -5.46
C MET A 244 15.76 -24.32 -4.27
N LYS A 245 16.96 -23.83 -3.95
CA LYS A 245 17.68 -24.25 -2.75
C LYS A 245 16.87 -23.98 -1.48
N GLN A 246 16.39 -22.77 -1.30
CA GLN A 246 15.65 -22.37 -0.11
C GLN A 246 14.28 -23.06 -0.02
N PHE A 247 13.64 -23.38 -1.14
CA PHE A 247 12.42 -24.19 -1.16
C PHE A 247 12.68 -25.62 -0.72
N THR A 248 13.77 -26.23 -1.18
CA THR A 248 14.19 -27.56 -0.73
C THR A 248 14.47 -27.57 0.78
N ASP A 249 15.16 -26.55 1.31
CA ASP A 249 15.41 -26.43 2.74
C ASP A 249 14.10 -26.31 3.54
N TYR A 250 13.14 -25.54 3.05
CA TYR A 250 11.81 -25.40 3.63
C TYR A 250 11.04 -26.74 3.66
N LEU A 251 11.09 -27.51 2.57
CA LEU A 251 10.46 -28.83 2.53
C LEU A 251 11.09 -29.83 3.49
N LYS A 252 12.41 -29.80 3.63
CA LYS A 252 13.14 -30.60 4.61
C LYS A 252 12.76 -30.25 6.05
N GLU A 253 12.59 -28.97 6.35
CA GLU A 253 12.10 -28.50 7.65
C GLU A 253 10.67 -29.00 7.91
N LYS A 254 9.75 -28.88 6.93
CA LYS A 254 8.37 -29.42 7.05
C LYS A 254 8.39 -30.94 7.28
N LYS A 255 9.28 -31.66 6.59
CA LYS A 255 9.44 -33.11 6.78
C LYS A 255 9.92 -33.46 8.18
N ALA A 256 10.93 -32.76 8.68
CA ALA A 256 11.50 -32.96 10.02
C ALA A 256 10.48 -32.69 11.13
N THR A 257 9.54 -31.78 10.91
CA THR A 257 8.48 -31.39 11.86
C THR A 257 7.18 -32.18 11.65
N GLY A 258 7.14 -33.14 10.71
CA GLY A 258 5.94 -33.95 10.42
C GLY A 258 4.80 -33.19 9.75
N LYS A 259 5.09 -32.01 9.17
CA LYS A 259 4.10 -31.12 8.52
C LYS A 259 4.07 -31.28 6.99
N LEU A 260 4.95 -32.10 6.42
CA LEU A 260 4.99 -32.35 4.98
C LEU A 260 3.81 -33.22 4.58
N SER A 261 3.07 -32.82 3.54
CA SER A 261 1.90 -33.57 3.06
C SER A 261 2.30 -34.91 2.43
N ALA A 262 1.34 -35.86 2.38
CA ALA A 262 1.54 -37.14 1.75
C ALA A 262 1.79 -37.05 0.23
N GLU A 263 1.46 -35.93 -0.40
CA GLU A 263 1.73 -35.64 -1.82
C GLU A 263 3.23 -35.75 -2.15
N TRP A 264 4.09 -35.48 -1.18
CA TRP A 264 5.54 -35.55 -1.29
C TRP A 264 6.14 -36.97 -1.13
N ASN A 265 5.29 -37.97 -0.90
CA ASN A 265 5.78 -39.34 -0.75
C ASN A 265 6.43 -39.85 -2.03
N GLY A 266 7.66 -40.30 -1.93
CA GLY A 266 8.44 -40.82 -3.05
C GLY A 266 9.26 -39.74 -3.81
N ILE A 267 9.16 -38.49 -3.43
CA ILE A 267 9.99 -37.41 -3.95
C ILE A 267 11.30 -37.32 -3.18
N ASP A 268 12.42 -37.41 -3.87
CA ASP A 268 13.74 -37.16 -3.30
C ASP A 268 13.99 -35.64 -3.19
N LEU A 269 13.91 -35.14 -1.95
CA LEU A 269 14.10 -33.71 -1.71
C LEU A 269 15.55 -33.24 -1.91
N ASP A 270 16.55 -34.12 -1.91
CA ASP A 270 17.95 -33.72 -2.10
C ASP A 270 18.26 -33.35 -3.54
N SER A 271 17.54 -33.92 -4.48
CA SER A 271 17.66 -33.65 -5.92
C SER A 271 16.49 -32.88 -6.50
N PHE A 272 15.50 -32.49 -5.69
CA PHE A 272 14.27 -31.88 -6.19
C PHE A 272 14.48 -30.43 -6.61
N HIS A 273 14.12 -30.15 -7.87
CA HIS A 273 14.05 -28.80 -8.43
C HIS A 273 12.65 -28.57 -9.00
N TYR A 274 11.85 -27.73 -8.33
CA TYR A 274 10.43 -27.59 -8.67
C TYR A 274 10.21 -27.12 -10.10
N GLY A 275 10.99 -26.16 -10.60
CA GLY A 275 10.87 -25.71 -11.99
C GLY A 275 11.14 -26.82 -13.01
N GLU A 276 12.17 -27.67 -12.80
CA GLU A 276 12.48 -28.80 -13.65
C GLU A 276 11.37 -29.86 -13.57
N TYR A 277 10.87 -30.16 -12.37
CA TYR A 277 9.75 -31.06 -12.18
C TYR A 277 8.53 -30.67 -13.03
N LEU A 278 8.12 -29.36 -12.94
CA LEU A 278 6.99 -28.85 -13.72
C LEU A 278 7.20 -28.95 -15.22
N LYS A 279 8.41 -28.73 -15.68
CA LYS A 279 8.81 -28.80 -17.08
C LYS A 279 8.81 -30.26 -17.59
N GLU A 280 9.45 -31.17 -16.86
CA GLU A 280 9.55 -32.59 -17.21
C GLU A 280 8.18 -33.28 -17.27
N HIS A 281 7.26 -32.91 -16.37
CA HIS A 281 5.91 -33.45 -16.31
C HIS A 281 4.90 -32.63 -17.14
N ASN A 282 5.37 -31.62 -17.88
CA ASN A 282 4.52 -30.73 -18.68
C ASN A 282 3.32 -30.15 -17.91
N CYS A 283 3.53 -29.78 -16.65
CA CYS A 283 2.49 -29.24 -15.78
C CYS A 283 2.11 -27.81 -16.16
N THR A 284 0.84 -27.48 -16.00
CA THR A 284 0.38 -26.07 -16.01
C THR A 284 0.90 -25.37 -14.73
N TYR A 285 1.23 -24.09 -14.83
CA TYR A 285 1.68 -23.28 -13.71
C TYR A 285 1.16 -21.84 -13.86
N PRO A 286 0.75 -21.20 -12.78
CA PRO A 286 0.67 -21.73 -11.41
C PRO A 286 -0.59 -22.56 -11.13
N LYS A 287 -1.70 -22.29 -11.81
CA LYS A 287 -3.02 -22.88 -11.53
C LYS A 287 -3.00 -24.40 -11.68
N GLY A 288 -3.36 -25.11 -10.59
CA GLY A 288 -3.45 -26.56 -10.57
C GLY A 288 -2.10 -27.29 -10.64
N ALA A 289 -0.98 -26.57 -10.45
CA ALA A 289 0.33 -27.18 -10.43
C ALA A 289 0.51 -28.10 -9.21
N PRO A 290 1.11 -29.30 -9.36
CA PRO A 290 1.48 -30.13 -8.23
C PRO A 290 2.39 -29.36 -7.26
N PHE A 291 2.25 -29.61 -5.95
CA PHE A 291 3.06 -28.97 -4.90
C PHE A 291 2.93 -27.44 -4.80
N TYR A 292 2.01 -26.84 -5.55
CA TYR A 292 1.87 -25.39 -5.61
C TYR A 292 1.59 -24.78 -4.24
N ARG A 293 0.78 -25.45 -3.39
CA ARG A 293 0.48 -24.99 -2.04
C ARG A 293 1.74 -24.78 -1.20
N ASP A 294 2.63 -25.76 -1.16
CA ASP A 294 3.88 -25.66 -0.41
C ASP A 294 4.78 -24.56 -0.97
N TYR A 295 4.79 -24.39 -2.30
CA TYR A 295 5.58 -23.34 -2.96
C TYR A 295 5.02 -21.94 -2.65
N TRP A 296 3.71 -21.78 -2.65
CA TRP A 296 3.05 -20.54 -2.23
C TRP A 296 3.36 -20.19 -0.76
N GLU A 297 3.19 -21.16 0.16
CA GLU A 297 3.50 -20.99 1.57
C GLU A 297 4.97 -20.59 1.77
N PHE A 298 5.88 -21.21 1.02
CA PHE A 298 7.29 -20.85 1.03
C PHE A 298 7.50 -19.37 0.64
N GLN A 299 6.92 -18.91 -0.46
CA GLN A 299 7.10 -17.54 -0.92
C GLN A 299 6.53 -16.49 0.06
N VAL A 300 5.38 -16.76 0.67
CA VAL A 300 4.82 -15.88 1.71
C VAL A 300 5.77 -15.77 2.91
N ARG A 301 6.36 -16.88 3.33
CA ARG A 301 7.38 -16.88 4.40
C ARG A 301 8.61 -16.07 4.00
N GLN A 302 8.99 -16.11 2.74
CA GLN A 302 10.13 -15.32 2.23
C GLN A 302 9.84 -13.82 2.24
N VAL A 303 8.62 -13.36 1.92
CA VAL A 303 8.23 -11.95 2.08
C VAL A 303 8.58 -11.45 3.49
N ARG A 304 8.15 -12.17 4.51
CA ARG A 304 8.44 -11.80 5.89
C ARG A 304 9.93 -11.86 6.21
N ARG A 305 10.63 -12.89 5.75
CA ARG A 305 12.04 -13.12 6.07
C ARG A 305 12.93 -12.02 5.53
N TYR A 306 12.89 -11.77 4.21
CA TYR A 306 13.78 -10.78 3.62
C TYR A 306 13.40 -9.36 4.03
N PHE A 307 12.11 -9.04 4.15
CA PHE A 307 11.69 -7.71 4.60
C PHE A 307 12.22 -7.43 6.02
N THR A 308 12.08 -8.40 6.92
CA THR A 308 12.63 -8.29 8.28
C THR A 308 14.15 -8.10 8.26
N GLU A 309 14.87 -8.89 7.44
CA GLU A 309 16.32 -8.77 7.29
C GLU A 309 16.75 -7.37 6.84
N LEU A 310 16.11 -6.83 5.81
CA LEU A 310 16.44 -5.52 5.27
C LEU A 310 16.07 -4.39 6.24
N ALA A 311 14.90 -4.46 6.85
CA ALA A 311 14.43 -3.46 7.81
C ALA A 311 15.32 -3.41 9.07
N ASP A 312 15.66 -4.57 9.61
CA ASP A 312 16.52 -4.66 10.79
C ASP A 312 17.96 -4.21 10.47
N TYR A 313 18.49 -4.58 9.29
CA TYR A 313 19.77 -4.10 8.82
C TYR A 313 19.85 -2.57 8.72
N ALA A 314 18.86 -1.95 8.07
CA ALA A 314 18.81 -0.51 7.91
C ALA A 314 18.79 0.23 9.26
N ARG A 315 17.98 -0.27 10.21
CA ARG A 315 17.91 0.28 11.57
C ARG A 315 19.23 0.11 12.33
N GLN A 316 19.84 -1.06 12.22
CA GLN A 316 21.12 -1.36 12.85
C GLN A 316 22.22 -0.46 12.29
N TYR A 317 22.35 -0.34 10.98
CA TYR A 317 23.35 0.50 10.33
C TYR A 317 23.25 1.97 10.77
N ALA A 318 22.04 2.53 10.76
CA ALA A 318 21.78 3.90 11.21
C ALA A 318 22.13 4.10 12.69
N MET A 319 21.83 3.11 13.54
CA MET A 319 22.15 3.17 14.97
C MET A 319 23.64 3.03 15.24
N GLU A 320 24.32 2.11 14.58
CA GLU A 320 25.76 1.87 14.79
C GLU A 320 26.60 3.04 14.31
N LYS A 321 26.34 3.54 13.10
CA LYS A 321 27.15 4.58 12.47
C LYS A 321 26.81 5.98 12.96
N TYR A 322 25.50 6.30 13.09
CA TYR A 322 25.04 7.67 13.33
C TYR A 322 24.33 7.85 14.68
N LYS A 323 24.18 6.79 15.48
CA LYS A 323 23.48 6.81 16.78
C LYS A 323 22.06 7.38 16.67
N ARG A 324 21.42 7.19 15.53
CA ARG A 324 20.05 7.69 15.27
C ARG A 324 19.07 6.56 14.96
N LYS A 325 17.81 6.80 15.32
CA LYS A 325 16.69 5.94 14.98
C LYS A 325 16.34 6.12 13.50
N LEU A 326 16.12 5.03 12.79
CA LEU A 326 15.63 5.03 11.42
C LEU A 326 14.22 4.50 11.39
N MET A 327 13.32 5.17 10.70
CA MET A 327 11.98 4.69 10.41
C MET A 327 12.00 3.81 9.15
N VAL A 328 11.14 2.82 9.13
CA VAL A 328 10.96 1.94 7.96
C VAL A 328 9.50 1.92 7.55
N SER A 329 9.28 1.98 6.27
CA SER A 329 8.00 1.69 5.60
C SER A 329 8.21 0.66 4.50
N GLY A 330 7.12 0.21 3.91
CA GLY A 330 7.09 -0.51 2.64
C GLY A 330 6.04 0.10 1.74
N ASN A 331 6.10 -0.15 0.44
CA ASN A 331 4.96 0.08 -0.44
C ASN A 331 3.99 -1.09 -0.27
N PHE A 332 2.91 -0.87 0.46
CA PHE A 332 1.83 -1.85 0.65
C PHE A 332 0.81 -1.73 -0.49
N TYR A 333 1.21 -2.11 -1.69
CA TYR A 333 0.42 -1.97 -2.90
C TYR A 333 -1.00 -2.53 -2.72
N ASN A 334 -2.00 -1.67 -2.92
CA ASN A 334 -3.42 -1.96 -2.70
C ASN A 334 -3.76 -2.58 -1.34
N MET A 335 -2.89 -2.47 -0.34
CA MET A 335 -3.06 -3.10 0.99
C MET A 335 -3.39 -4.60 0.94
N GLN A 336 -2.74 -5.32 0.04
CA GLN A 336 -2.99 -6.76 -0.14
C GLN A 336 -2.71 -7.56 1.15
N PRO A 337 -3.42 -8.65 1.39
CA PRO A 337 -3.21 -9.49 2.57
C PRO A 337 -1.77 -9.99 2.74
N ALA A 338 -1.04 -10.16 1.65
CA ALA A 338 0.38 -10.56 1.64
C ALA A 338 1.29 -9.69 2.51
N TYR A 339 0.92 -8.42 2.74
CA TYR A 339 1.69 -7.50 3.58
C TYR A 339 1.38 -7.60 5.07
N TYR A 340 0.29 -8.27 5.45
CA TYR A 340 -0.09 -8.33 6.87
C TYR A 340 1.01 -8.94 7.77
N PRO A 341 1.74 -9.98 7.36
CA PRO A 341 2.84 -10.54 8.14
C PRO A 341 4.00 -9.57 8.42
N ILE A 342 4.15 -8.50 7.62
CA ILE A 342 5.23 -7.51 7.77
C ILE A 342 4.76 -6.16 8.33
N GLU A 343 3.45 -5.98 8.51
CA GLU A 343 2.89 -4.74 9.06
C GLU A 343 3.56 -4.34 10.38
N ASN A 344 3.83 -5.29 11.27
CA ASN A 344 4.47 -5.04 12.56
C ASN A 344 5.97 -4.67 12.47
N LYS A 345 6.56 -4.70 11.27
CA LYS A 345 7.96 -4.33 11.01
C LYS A 345 8.14 -2.88 10.53
N VAL A 346 7.04 -2.20 10.21
CA VAL A 346 7.07 -0.82 9.74
C VAL A 346 6.61 0.16 10.82
N ASP A 347 7.10 1.39 10.74
CA ASP A 347 6.74 2.49 11.65
C ASP A 347 5.56 3.31 11.09
N ILE A 348 5.43 3.34 9.79
CA ILE A 348 4.40 4.00 9.01
C ILE A 348 4.04 3.11 7.83
N VAL A 349 2.77 3.06 7.45
CA VAL A 349 2.35 2.38 6.22
C VAL A 349 2.24 3.41 5.11
N ILE A 350 2.91 3.14 4.01
CA ILE A 350 2.74 3.84 2.75
C ILE A 350 2.18 2.82 1.77
N THR A 351 1.05 3.11 1.14
CA THR A 351 0.40 2.22 0.19
C THR A 351 0.23 2.92 -1.13
N GLU A 352 0.63 2.29 -2.21
CA GLU A 352 0.24 2.71 -3.54
C GLU A 352 -1.14 2.14 -3.86
N MET A 353 -2.03 3.00 -4.32
CA MET A 353 -3.40 2.63 -4.65
C MET A 353 -3.62 2.77 -6.15
N GLU A 354 -3.69 1.64 -6.85
CA GLU A 354 -3.75 1.61 -8.31
C GLU A 354 -5.01 2.25 -8.88
N HIS A 355 -6.16 2.00 -8.25
CA HIS A 355 -7.45 2.51 -8.71
C HIS A 355 -8.15 3.32 -7.63
N THR A 356 -7.74 4.59 -7.50
CA THR A 356 -8.45 5.52 -6.61
C THR A 356 -9.84 5.82 -7.16
N LEU A 357 -10.85 5.74 -6.29
CA LEU A 357 -12.23 6.09 -6.59
C LEU A 357 -12.73 7.19 -5.66
N PHE A 358 -13.76 7.89 -6.07
CA PHE A 358 -14.55 8.70 -5.13
C PHE A 358 -15.51 7.82 -4.34
N ARG A 359 -15.72 8.17 -3.07
CA ARG A 359 -16.65 7.49 -2.19
C ARG A 359 -16.26 6.03 -1.92
N GLN A 360 -15.09 5.85 -1.32
CA GLN A 360 -14.60 4.55 -0.89
C GLN A 360 -14.22 4.48 0.61
N PRO A 361 -15.12 4.90 1.52
CA PRO A 361 -14.85 4.90 2.96
C PRO A 361 -14.51 3.51 3.49
N TYR A 362 -15.09 2.47 2.89
CA TYR A 362 -14.80 1.06 3.22
C TYR A 362 -13.32 0.71 3.07
N TYR A 363 -12.67 1.22 2.03
CA TYR A 363 -11.25 0.96 1.77
C TYR A 363 -10.36 1.68 2.80
N TYR A 364 -10.60 2.95 3.07
CA TYR A 364 -9.81 3.69 4.06
C TYR A 364 -9.97 3.13 5.47
N ARG A 365 -11.18 2.68 5.84
CA ARG A 365 -11.40 1.98 7.12
C ARG A 365 -10.67 0.64 7.17
N TYR A 366 -10.61 -0.08 6.06
CA TYR A 366 -9.78 -1.30 5.96
C TYR A 366 -8.31 -0.98 6.17
N CYS A 367 -7.77 0.02 5.47
CA CYS A 367 -6.38 0.45 5.64
C CYS A 367 -6.05 0.86 7.08
N ALA A 368 -6.94 1.62 7.72
CA ALA A 368 -6.78 2.03 9.12
C ALA A 368 -6.82 0.84 10.08
N GLY A 369 -7.70 -0.13 9.83
CA GLY A 369 -7.79 -1.37 10.63
C GLY A 369 -6.65 -2.36 10.38
N PHE A 370 -6.10 -2.37 9.16
CA PHE A 370 -4.94 -3.19 8.80
C PHE A 370 -3.68 -2.79 9.60
N ALA A 371 -3.50 -1.49 9.84
CA ALA A 371 -2.35 -0.94 10.56
C ALA A 371 -2.78 -0.10 11.78
N PRO A 372 -3.40 -0.72 12.79
CA PRO A 372 -3.96 0.00 13.93
C PRO A 372 -2.88 0.76 14.70
N GLY A 373 -3.14 2.03 14.98
CA GLY A 373 -2.24 2.90 15.74
C GLY A 373 -1.05 3.46 14.95
N LYS A 374 -0.90 3.12 13.68
CA LYS A 374 0.14 3.65 12.79
C LYS A 374 -0.44 4.66 11.80
N PRO A 375 0.36 5.65 11.37
CA PRO A 375 -0.03 6.45 10.21
C PRO A 375 -0.14 5.59 8.95
N VAL A 376 -1.16 5.85 8.16
CA VAL A 376 -1.33 5.26 6.83
C VAL A 376 -1.38 6.40 5.82
N ILE A 377 -0.41 6.44 4.93
CA ILE A 377 -0.35 7.38 3.81
C ILE A 377 -0.67 6.62 2.54
N ILE A 378 -1.64 7.12 1.80
CA ILE A 378 -2.06 6.55 0.53
C ILE A 378 -1.44 7.36 -0.59
N ALA A 379 -0.58 6.74 -1.37
CA ALA A 379 -0.05 7.27 -2.61
C ALA A 379 -0.94 6.73 -3.74
N GLU A 380 -1.53 7.63 -4.50
CA GLU A 380 -2.32 7.26 -5.65
C GLU A 380 -1.44 6.89 -6.84
N ASN A 381 -1.93 6.03 -7.68
CA ASN A 381 -1.34 5.74 -8.98
C ASN A 381 -1.98 6.66 -10.04
N PRO A 382 -1.19 7.43 -10.81
CA PRO A 382 -1.73 8.38 -11.79
C PRO A 382 -2.34 7.72 -13.03
N TYR A 383 -2.16 6.41 -13.18
CA TYR A 383 -2.61 5.67 -14.35
C TYR A 383 -3.99 5.01 -14.17
N GLY A 384 -4.47 4.91 -12.94
CA GLY A 384 -5.68 4.17 -12.62
C GLY A 384 -6.82 4.98 -12.00
N GLY A 385 -8.01 4.41 -12.04
CA GLY A 385 -9.21 4.95 -11.39
C GLY A 385 -9.62 6.33 -11.87
N ILE A 386 -9.78 7.24 -10.90
CA ILE A 386 -10.18 8.63 -11.18
C ILE A 386 -9.01 9.54 -11.55
N MET A 387 -7.77 9.10 -11.36
CA MET A 387 -6.61 10.00 -11.51
C MET A 387 -6.42 10.53 -12.93
N PRO A 388 -6.40 9.71 -14.00
CA PRO A 388 -6.21 10.24 -15.34
C PRO A 388 -7.24 11.31 -15.72
N PRO A 389 -8.56 11.09 -15.61
CA PRO A 389 -9.53 12.13 -15.95
C PRO A 389 -9.49 13.33 -15.01
N LEU A 390 -9.15 13.14 -13.72
CA LEU A 390 -9.01 14.26 -12.78
C LEU A 390 -7.82 15.15 -13.15
N LEU A 391 -6.67 14.58 -13.49
CA LEU A 391 -5.49 15.32 -13.93
C LEU A 391 -5.78 16.14 -15.19
N GLU A 392 -6.49 15.56 -16.18
CA GLU A 392 -6.91 16.28 -17.36
C GLU A 392 -7.88 17.44 -17.05
N MET A 393 -8.78 17.26 -16.09
CA MET A 393 -9.69 18.31 -15.64
C MET A 393 -8.91 19.46 -14.98
N LEU A 394 -8.00 19.14 -14.07
CA LEU A 394 -7.18 20.14 -13.37
C LEU A 394 -6.33 20.98 -14.34
N ASP A 395 -5.81 20.36 -15.38
CA ASP A 395 -5.10 21.04 -16.47
C ASP A 395 -5.94 22.09 -17.18
N ARG A 396 -7.24 21.82 -17.28
CA ARG A 396 -8.21 22.72 -17.91
C ARG A 396 -8.84 23.70 -16.91
N GLY A 397 -8.34 23.75 -15.68
CA GLY A 397 -8.87 24.60 -14.61
C GLY A 397 -10.23 24.14 -14.08
N LYS A 398 -10.49 22.82 -14.15
CA LYS A 398 -11.72 22.16 -13.70
C LYS A 398 -11.45 21.10 -12.65
N GLY A 399 -12.49 20.50 -12.10
CA GLY A 399 -12.38 19.38 -11.16
C GLY A 399 -11.87 19.77 -9.75
N TYR A 400 -11.91 21.03 -9.39
CA TYR A 400 -11.37 21.52 -8.13
C TYR A 400 -12.06 20.93 -6.92
N ASP A 401 -13.37 20.79 -6.95
CA ASP A 401 -14.12 20.18 -5.86
C ASP A 401 -13.85 18.66 -5.76
N LEU A 402 -13.66 17.99 -6.89
CA LEU A 402 -13.24 16.57 -6.90
C LEU A 402 -11.85 16.39 -6.30
N TYR A 403 -10.91 17.27 -6.62
CA TYR A 403 -9.57 17.23 -6.05
C TYR A 403 -9.56 17.50 -4.53
N ARG A 404 -10.44 18.40 -4.04
CA ARG A 404 -10.63 18.60 -2.61
C ARG A 404 -11.16 17.34 -1.92
N ILE A 405 -12.18 16.68 -2.49
CA ILE A 405 -12.70 15.41 -1.96
C ILE A 405 -11.58 14.36 -1.94
N TYR A 406 -10.84 14.24 -3.03
CA TYR A 406 -9.70 13.32 -3.13
C TYR A 406 -8.71 13.48 -1.96
N LEU A 407 -8.31 14.71 -1.62
CA LEU A 407 -7.39 14.95 -0.51
C LEU A 407 -8.03 14.76 0.88
N LEU A 408 -9.32 15.02 1.04
CA LEU A 408 -9.99 15.02 2.34
C LEU A 408 -10.48 13.62 2.76
N GLU A 409 -10.98 12.82 1.82
CA GLU A 409 -11.72 11.59 2.14
C GLU A 409 -10.91 10.60 2.97
N ALA A 410 -9.67 10.34 2.60
CA ALA A 410 -8.81 9.44 3.34
C ALA A 410 -8.60 9.89 4.80
N SER A 411 -8.47 11.20 5.02
CA SER A 411 -8.29 11.79 6.36
C SER A 411 -9.53 11.63 7.21
N VAL A 412 -10.70 11.74 6.62
CA VAL A 412 -11.98 11.52 7.32
C VAL A 412 -12.09 10.10 7.86
N TYR A 413 -11.55 9.11 7.16
CA TYR A 413 -11.67 7.69 7.53
C TYR A 413 -10.38 7.08 8.12
N GLY A 414 -9.50 7.91 8.67
CA GLY A 414 -8.37 7.45 9.48
C GLY A 414 -7.04 7.24 8.74
N CYS A 415 -6.97 7.60 7.46
CA CYS A 415 -5.75 7.60 6.65
C CYS A 415 -5.30 9.02 6.30
N ASN A 416 -4.41 9.16 5.35
CA ASN A 416 -4.07 10.44 4.73
C ASN A 416 -3.78 10.20 3.25
N MET A 417 -4.42 10.93 2.35
CA MET A 417 -4.07 10.94 0.94
C MET A 417 -2.86 11.82 0.73
N SER A 418 -1.83 11.29 0.09
CA SER A 418 -0.67 12.09 -0.26
C SER A 418 -1.01 13.13 -1.33
N VAL A 419 -0.32 14.26 -1.27
CA VAL A 419 -0.36 15.22 -2.37
C VAL A 419 0.50 14.69 -3.50
N PRO A 420 -0.05 14.49 -4.71
CA PRO A 420 0.75 14.08 -5.85
C PRO A 420 1.69 15.22 -6.26
N TYR A 421 2.96 14.91 -6.45
CA TYR A 421 3.97 15.93 -6.66
C TYR A 421 5.08 15.48 -7.59
N GLY A 422 5.30 16.22 -8.67
CA GLY A 422 6.44 16.06 -9.55
C GLY A 422 6.21 15.11 -10.73
N SER A 423 7.29 14.48 -11.16
CA SER A 423 7.29 13.60 -12.33
C SER A 423 6.82 12.21 -11.98
N TRP A 424 6.14 11.57 -12.91
CA TRP A 424 5.70 10.20 -12.83
C TRP A 424 6.33 9.36 -13.91
N MET A 425 6.68 8.14 -13.60
CA MET A 425 7.33 7.21 -14.49
C MET A 425 6.55 7.00 -15.79
N GLY A 426 7.21 7.26 -16.93
CA GLY A 426 6.75 6.85 -18.26
C GLY A 426 5.33 7.28 -18.64
N ASN A 427 4.75 8.22 -17.92
CA ASN A 427 3.36 8.53 -18.15
C ASN A 427 3.14 9.34 -19.45
N THR A 428 2.01 9.05 -20.06
CA THR A 428 1.57 9.72 -21.29
C THR A 428 0.89 11.05 -21.01
N ILE A 429 0.62 11.37 -19.75
CA ILE A 429 -0.14 12.55 -19.35
C ILE A 429 0.77 13.76 -19.35
N ARG A 430 1.90 13.68 -18.64
CA ARG A 430 2.98 14.68 -18.58
C ARG A 430 4.21 14.14 -17.87
N ASP A 431 5.37 14.73 -18.16
CA ASP A 431 6.61 14.45 -17.41
C ASP A 431 6.56 14.95 -15.95
N ALA A 432 5.59 15.80 -15.62
CA ALA A 432 5.35 16.28 -14.26
C ALA A 432 3.89 16.73 -14.08
N PHE A 433 3.34 16.47 -12.91
CA PHE A 433 2.04 16.99 -12.49
C PHE A 433 2.19 17.93 -11.31
N TRP A 434 1.53 19.06 -11.40
CA TRP A 434 1.51 20.08 -10.35
C TRP A 434 0.07 20.47 -10.08
N ALA A 435 -0.46 19.99 -8.96
CA ALA A 435 -1.77 20.44 -8.51
C ALA A 435 -1.81 21.96 -8.31
N PRO A 436 -2.93 22.64 -8.53
CA PRO A 436 -3.05 24.05 -8.26
C PRO A 436 -2.63 24.36 -6.82
N ARG A 437 -1.54 25.15 -6.67
CA ARG A 437 -0.86 25.36 -5.39
C ARG A 437 -1.77 25.93 -4.31
N SER A 438 -2.61 26.89 -4.66
CA SER A 438 -3.56 27.50 -3.73
C SER A 438 -4.65 26.53 -3.30
N LEU A 439 -5.10 25.68 -4.20
CA LEU A 439 -6.13 24.67 -3.94
C LEU A 439 -5.62 23.61 -2.96
N THR A 440 -4.44 23.07 -3.22
CA THR A 440 -3.77 22.11 -2.33
C THR A 440 -3.53 22.74 -0.95
N ALA A 441 -2.98 23.95 -0.91
CA ALA A 441 -2.72 24.66 0.32
C ALA A 441 -4.00 24.85 1.16
N SER A 442 -5.11 25.26 0.56
CA SER A 442 -6.36 25.48 1.30
C SER A 442 -6.88 24.24 2.03
N VAL A 443 -6.72 23.07 1.44
CA VAL A 443 -7.07 21.79 2.08
C VAL A 443 -6.09 21.45 3.20
N GLN A 444 -4.79 21.58 2.92
CA GLN A 444 -3.75 21.24 3.90
C GLN A 444 -3.73 22.22 5.08
N ASP A 445 -4.02 23.51 4.87
CA ASP A 445 -4.21 24.52 5.93
C ASP A 445 -5.35 24.09 6.88
N PHE A 446 -6.47 23.65 6.33
CA PHE A 446 -7.59 23.17 7.13
C PHE A 446 -7.21 21.94 7.96
N LEU A 447 -6.59 20.95 7.33
CA LEU A 447 -6.16 19.71 8.00
C LEU A 447 -5.14 20.02 9.11
N ALA A 448 -4.20 20.93 8.86
CA ALA A 448 -3.18 21.32 9.84
C ALA A 448 -3.75 22.11 11.01
N ALA A 449 -4.69 23.03 10.75
CA ALA A 449 -5.34 23.84 11.78
C ALA A 449 -6.26 23.03 12.71
N HIS A 450 -6.73 21.87 12.24
CA HIS A 450 -7.77 21.09 12.91
C HIS A 450 -7.40 19.62 13.13
N GLU A 451 -6.13 19.33 13.39
CA GLU A 451 -5.65 17.95 13.61
C GLU A 451 -6.40 17.22 14.72
N GLU A 452 -6.86 17.92 15.75
CA GLU A 452 -7.63 17.34 16.85
C GLU A 452 -9.01 16.81 16.43
N TYR A 453 -9.51 17.17 15.24
CA TYR A 453 -10.79 16.64 14.74
C TYR A 453 -10.66 15.23 14.18
N TYR A 454 -9.43 14.74 14.01
CA TYR A 454 -9.10 13.42 13.41
C TYR A 454 -8.39 12.49 14.42
N PRO A 455 -8.99 12.18 15.57
CA PRO A 455 -8.27 11.51 16.68
C PRO A 455 -8.04 10.01 16.44
N ARG A 456 -8.57 9.43 15.37
CA ARG A 456 -8.45 7.98 15.05
C ARG A 456 -8.82 7.06 16.22
N THR A 457 -9.83 7.44 16.96
CA THR A 457 -10.35 6.61 18.06
C THR A 457 -11.24 5.51 17.51
N LYS A 458 -11.42 4.43 18.30
CA LYS A 458 -12.39 3.38 17.97
C LYS A 458 -13.77 3.97 17.71
N SER A 459 -14.43 3.48 16.69
CA SER A 459 -15.83 3.79 16.44
C SER A 459 -16.70 3.27 17.59
N ARG A 460 -17.80 3.96 17.88
CA ARG A 460 -18.80 3.49 18.84
C ARG A 460 -19.86 2.60 18.20
N GLY A 461 -19.62 2.19 16.96
CA GLY A 461 -20.49 1.35 16.16
C GLY A 461 -20.14 -0.14 16.24
N ALA A 462 -19.82 -0.75 15.11
CA ALA A 462 -19.53 -2.18 15.03
C ALA A 462 -18.02 -2.45 14.81
N ALA A 463 -17.55 -3.63 15.21
CA ALA A 463 -16.30 -4.20 14.74
C ALA A 463 -16.57 -5.23 13.64
N VAL A 464 -15.87 -5.14 12.51
CA VAL A 464 -15.91 -6.15 11.46
C VAL A 464 -14.60 -6.91 11.47
N LEU A 465 -14.67 -8.21 11.71
CA LEU A 465 -13.49 -9.06 11.82
C LEU A 465 -12.94 -9.41 10.42
N TYR A 466 -11.63 -9.27 10.25
CA TYR A 466 -10.92 -9.77 9.09
C TYR A 466 -10.01 -10.92 9.52
N SER A 467 -10.42 -12.15 9.25
CA SER A 467 -9.61 -13.33 9.57
C SER A 467 -8.56 -13.55 8.50
N TYR A 468 -7.29 -13.24 8.81
CA TYR A 468 -6.19 -13.48 7.89
C TYR A 468 -6.09 -14.97 7.51
N GLY A 469 -6.26 -15.89 8.48
CA GLY A 469 -6.26 -17.32 8.23
C GLY A 469 -7.33 -17.79 7.23
N SER A 470 -8.53 -17.17 7.26
CA SER A 470 -9.61 -17.48 6.32
C SER A 470 -9.41 -16.82 4.96
N TYR A 471 -8.90 -15.59 4.94
CA TYR A 471 -8.83 -14.76 3.74
C TYR A 471 -7.52 -14.90 2.97
N TYR A 472 -6.47 -15.34 3.64
CA TYR A 472 -5.14 -15.51 3.07
C TYR A 472 -5.12 -16.21 1.70
N TRP A 473 -6.01 -17.20 1.51
CA TRP A 473 -6.09 -17.98 0.27
C TRP A 473 -7.01 -17.38 -0.79
N ARG A 474 -7.87 -16.42 -0.44
CA ARG A 474 -8.98 -16.00 -1.30
C ARG A 474 -9.04 -14.51 -1.60
N ASP A 475 -8.53 -13.69 -0.69
CA ASP A 475 -8.67 -12.25 -0.81
C ASP A 475 -7.53 -11.66 -1.64
N SER A 476 -7.89 -11.13 -2.81
CA SER A 476 -6.98 -10.42 -3.71
C SER A 476 -7.07 -8.90 -3.56
N ASN A 477 -7.90 -8.42 -2.64
CA ASN A 477 -8.14 -7.00 -2.48
C ASN A 477 -8.81 -6.29 -3.69
N LYS A 478 -9.48 -7.03 -4.57
CA LYS A 478 -10.23 -6.48 -5.72
C LYS A 478 -11.26 -5.42 -5.36
N GLY A 479 -11.77 -5.47 -4.12
CA GLY A 479 -12.73 -4.49 -3.62
C GLY A 479 -12.14 -3.10 -3.36
N SER A 480 -10.84 -2.96 -3.28
CA SER A 480 -10.17 -1.74 -2.85
C SER A 480 -10.25 -0.58 -3.85
N GLY A 481 -10.55 -0.84 -5.09
CA GLY A 481 -10.62 0.22 -6.08
C GLY A 481 -11.12 -0.22 -7.44
N ALA A 482 -10.95 -1.47 -7.75
CA ALA A 482 -11.27 -1.99 -9.07
C ALA A 482 -12.79 -2.03 -9.31
N ASN A 483 -13.30 -1.12 -10.08
CA ASN A 483 -14.65 -1.16 -10.62
C ASN A 483 -14.69 -1.94 -11.95
N GLY A 484 -14.06 -3.10 -12.01
CA GLY A 484 -14.05 -3.92 -13.20
C GLY A 484 -13.13 -3.43 -14.33
N MET A 485 -12.25 -2.46 -14.07
CA MET A 485 -11.13 -2.16 -14.97
C MET A 485 -9.99 -3.12 -14.60
N GLN A 486 -9.92 -4.22 -15.31
CA GLN A 486 -8.82 -5.18 -15.22
C GLN A 486 -7.77 -4.80 -16.25
N ASP A 487 -6.60 -4.39 -15.80
CA ASP A 487 -5.42 -4.47 -16.64
C ASP A 487 -4.68 -5.81 -16.42
N ALA A 488 -3.67 -6.06 -17.22
CA ALA A 488 -2.91 -7.33 -17.13
C ALA A 488 -2.18 -7.48 -15.78
N TYR A 489 -1.83 -6.37 -15.14
CA TYR A 489 -1.15 -6.34 -13.86
C TYR A 489 -2.11 -6.70 -12.71
N ASP A 490 -3.31 -6.11 -12.70
CA ASP A 490 -4.37 -6.48 -11.76
C ASP A 490 -4.66 -7.99 -11.80
N THR A 491 -4.68 -8.56 -12.99
CA THR A 491 -4.91 -10.00 -13.16
C THR A 491 -3.82 -10.84 -12.49
N LEU A 492 -2.56 -10.39 -12.52
CA LEU A 492 -1.45 -11.08 -11.88
C LEU A 492 -1.45 -10.94 -10.36
N MET A 493 -1.75 -9.74 -9.88
CA MET A 493 -1.74 -9.42 -8.45
C MET A 493 -3.02 -9.87 -7.75
N ASP A 494 -4.11 -9.92 -8.50
CA ASP A 494 -5.43 -10.28 -8.02
C ASP A 494 -5.67 -11.78 -7.93
N ALA A 495 -4.86 -12.60 -8.59
CA ALA A 495 -4.98 -14.04 -8.46
C ALA A 495 -4.71 -14.45 -7.02
N THR A 496 -5.72 -14.99 -6.37
CA THR A 496 -5.58 -15.52 -5.01
C THR A 496 -5.00 -16.94 -5.06
N ALA A 497 -4.32 -17.34 -4.00
CA ALA A 497 -3.89 -18.73 -3.87
C ALA A 497 -5.08 -19.70 -3.98
N ALA A 498 -6.23 -19.31 -3.47
CA ALA A 498 -7.44 -20.12 -3.52
C ALA A 498 -7.92 -20.44 -4.94
N GLU A 499 -7.85 -19.48 -5.86
CA GLU A 499 -8.22 -19.71 -7.26
C GLU A 499 -7.34 -20.78 -7.93
N TRP A 500 -6.12 -20.92 -7.46
CA TRP A 500 -5.15 -21.87 -8.01
C TRP A 500 -5.10 -23.19 -7.24
N LEU A 501 -5.41 -23.16 -5.93
CA LEU A 501 -5.39 -24.34 -5.07
C LEU A 501 -6.75 -25.04 -4.96
N ASP A 502 -7.83 -24.26 -4.95
CA ASP A 502 -9.20 -24.74 -4.84
C ASP A 502 -10.15 -23.84 -5.65
N PRO A 503 -10.34 -24.12 -6.94
CA PRO A 503 -11.19 -23.32 -7.82
C PRO A 503 -12.67 -23.34 -7.43
N ASP A 504 -13.12 -24.27 -6.61
CA ASP A 504 -14.51 -24.36 -6.14
C ASP A 504 -14.75 -23.51 -4.87
N LEU A 505 -13.71 -22.90 -4.31
CA LEU A 505 -13.82 -22.03 -3.15
C LEU A 505 -14.54 -20.73 -3.52
N LYS A 506 -15.67 -20.50 -2.88
CA LYS A 506 -16.52 -19.32 -3.16
C LYS A 506 -15.89 -18.04 -2.61
N PRO A 507 -16.19 -16.88 -3.22
CA PRO A 507 -15.72 -15.58 -2.75
C PRO A 507 -16.11 -15.30 -1.30
N VAL A 508 -15.24 -14.60 -0.58
CA VAL A 508 -15.55 -14.10 0.77
C VAL A 508 -16.44 -12.86 0.67
N PRO A 509 -17.52 -12.76 1.44
CA PRO A 509 -18.43 -11.61 1.35
C PRO A 509 -17.91 -10.34 2.04
N PHE A 510 -16.69 -10.33 2.58
CA PHE A 510 -16.13 -9.24 3.38
C PHE A 510 -16.26 -7.86 2.72
N TRP A 511 -15.76 -7.73 1.49
CA TRP A 511 -15.75 -6.45 0.77
C TRP A 511 -17.16 -5.93 0.46
N ASP A 512 -18.09 -6.83 0.13
CA ASP A 512 -19.46 -6.46 -0.11
C ASP A 512 -20.18 -5.99 1.17
N ILE A 513 -19.90 -6.65 2.29
CA ILE A 513 -20.43 -6.28 3.60
C ILE A 513 -19.97 -4.87 3.99
N ILE A 514 -18.65 -4.59 3.98
CA ILE A 514 -18.16 -3.29 4.41
C ILE A 514 -18.55 -2.16 3.45
N ARG A 515 -18.68 -2.47 2.16
CA ARG A 515 -19.20 -1.52 1.17
C ARG A 515 -20.67 -1.18 1.46
N ALA A 516 -21.53 -2.17 1.64
CA ALA A 516 -22.94 -1.96 1.94
C ALA A 516 -23.14 -1.21 3.26
N MET A 517 -22.37 -1.52 4.30
CA MET A 517 -22.39 -0.78 5.56
C MET A 517 -21.98 0.69 5.36
N SER A 518 -20.99 0.95 4.49
CA SER A 518 -20.55 2.31 4.17
C SER A 518 -21.62 3.11 3.40
N GLU A 519 -22.40 2.46 2.54
CA GLU A 519 -23.47 3.11 1.78
C GLU A 519 -24.54 3.72 2.69
N ILE A 520 -24.81 3.12 3.84
CA ILE A 520 -25.76 3.63 4.84
C ILE A 520 -25.10 4.45 5.95
N ASN A 521 -23.82 4.83 5.77
CA ASN A 521 -23.03 5.58 6.76
C ASN A 521 -22.89 4.89 8.13
N ALA A 522 -22.96 3.55 8.18
CA ALA A 522 -22.72 2.83 9.41
C ALA A 522 -21.31 3.10 9.95
N GLN A 523 -21.21 3.29 11.26
CA GLN A 523 -19.93 3.47 11.94
C GLN A 523 -19.36 2.11 12.31
N TYR A 524 -18.19 1.78 11.82
CA TYR A 524 -17.52 0.51 12.10
C TYR A 524 -16.01 0.64 11.94
N ASP A 525 -15.28 -0.26 12.57
CA ASP A 525 -13.85 -0.44 12.41
C ASP A 525 -13.56 -1.87 11.92
N ILE A 526 -12.46 -2.02 11.20
CA ILE A 526 -11.95 -3.34 10.83
C ILE A 526 -10.99 -3.82 11.93
N VAL A 527 -11.16 -5.05 12.35
CA VAL A 527 -10.30 -5.70 13.36
C VAL A 527 -9.65 -6.93 12.74
N MET A 528 -8.33 -6.82 12.52
CA MET A 528 -7.53 -7.90 11.94
C MET A 528 -7.31 -9.03 12.95
N LEU A 529 -7.51 -10.26 12.52
CA LEU A 529 -7.22 -11.47 13.25
C LEU A 529 -6.01 -12.17 12.64
N PRO A 530 -4.86 -12.25 13.34
CA PRO A 530 -3.69 -12.99 12.87
C PRO A 530 -3.99 -14.49 12.73
N ASP A 531 -3.23 -15.17 11.87
CA ASP A 531 -3.40 -16.62 11.65
C ASP A 531 -2.64 -17.50 12.66
N GLY A 532 -1.74 -16.91 13.45
CA GLY A 532 -0.91 -17.64 14.40
C GLY A 532 0.35 -18.27 13.81
N ASP A 533 0.52 -18.28 12.49
CA ASP A 533 1.68 -18.86 11.80
C ASP A 533 2.52 -17.79 11.07
N TYR A 534 1.97 -17.16 10.03
CA TYR A 534 2.67 -16.06 9.34
C TYR A 534 2.77 -14.81 10.19
N ARG A 535 1.75 -14.57 11.00
CA ARG A 535 1.76 -13.57 12.06
C ARG A 535 1.29 -14.19 13.37
N ALA A 536 2.10 -14.01 14.43
CA ALA A 536 1.77 -14.49 15.77
C ALA A 536 0.40 -13.95 16.23
N ASP A 537 -0.40 -14.80 16.85
CA ASP A 537 -1.71 -14.40 17.38
C ASP A 537 -1.54 -13.56 18.67
N ASP A 538 -1.55 -12.26 18.52
CA ASP A 538 -1.55 -11.25 19.57
C ASP A 538 -2.95 -10.71 19.88
N PHE A 539 -3.99 -11.37 19.35
CA PHE A 539 -5.37 -10.96 19.56
C PHE A 539 -5.78 -11.12 21.03
N ASN A 540 -6.38 -10.09 21.59
CA ASN A 540 -6.85 -10.06 22.97
C ASN A 540 -8.24 -9.44 23.09
N SER A 541 -8.89 -9.59 24.25
CA SER A 541 -10.25 -9.12 24.46
C SER A 541 -10.41 -7.60 24.36
N GLU A 542 -9.37 -6.83 24.67
CA GLU A 542 -9.40 -5.36 24.60
C GLU A 542 -9.66 -4.85 23.18
N LYS A 543 -9.31 -5.65 22.16
CA LYS A 543 -9.57 -5.30 20.76
C LYS A 543 -11.07 -5.27 20.45
N LEU A 544 -11.90 -6.04 21.18
CA LEU A 544 -13.36 -6.03 21.04
C LEU A 544 -14.07 -5.16 22.07
N ASP A 545 -13.39 -4.69 23.11
CA ASP A 545 -14.02 -3.87 24.15
C ASP A 545 -14.52 -2.54 23.60
N GLY A 546 -15.73 -2.16 24.00
CA GLY A 546 -16.38 -0.92 23.58
C GLY A 546 -17.21 -1.02 22.30
N TYR A 547 -17.15 -2.13 21.56
CA TYR A 547 -18.06 -2.36 20.44
C TYR A 547 -19.33 -3.05 20.93
N PRO A 548 -20.52 -2.53 20.62
CA PRO A 548 -21.79 -3.19 20.95
C PRO A 548 -22.12 -4.37 20.00
N LEU A 549 -21.53 -4.39 18.82
CA LEU A 549 -21.75 -5.41 17.80
C LEU A 549 -20.41 -5.84 17.17
N VAL A 550 -20.19 -7.15 17.06
CA VAL A 550 -19.11 -7.76 16.29
C VAL A 550 -19.67 -8.50 15.10
N ILE A 551 -19.18 -8.19 13.91
CA ILE A 551 -19.55 -8.83 12.65
C ILE A 551 -18.45 -9.79 12.24
N VAL A 552 -18.83 -11.02 11.90
CA VAL A 552 -17.89 -12.12 11.60
C VAL A 552 -18.18 -12.65 10.19
N PRO A 553 -17.57 -12.05 9.14
CA PRO A 553 -17.83 -12.44 7.75
C PRO A 553 -17.02 -13.68 7.38
N ASP A 554 -17.63 -14.82 7.24
CA ASP A 554 -17.06 -16.09 6.75
C ASP A 554 -15.66 -16.42 7.34
N CYS A 555 -15.51 -16.23 8.66
CA CYS A 555 -14.27 -16.49 9.39
C CYS A 555 -14.17 -17.99 9.74
N PHE A 556 -13.93 -18.84 8.74
CA PHE A 556 -13.92 -20.30 8.90
C PHE A 556 -12.62 -20.85 9.50
N VAL A 557 -11.56 -20.06 9.53
CA VAL A 557 -10.32 -20.38 10.26
C VAL A 557 -10.12 -19.32 11.35
N LEU A 558 -10.21 -19.78 12.61
CA LEU A 558 -9.91 -18.99 13.79
C LEU A 558 -9.01 -19.80 14.72
N THR A 559 -8.03 -19.15 15.35
CA THR A 559 -7.23 -19.79 16.40
C THR A 559 -8.09 -20.08 17.64
N GLU A 560 -7.66 -21.02 18.48
CA GLU A 560 -8.35 -21.31 19.74
C GLU A 560 -8.46 -20.06 20.65
N ASN A 561 -7.45 -19.19 20.63
CA ASN A 561 -7.48 -17.95 21.38
C ASN A 561 -8.56 -17.00 20.87
N GLN A 562 -8.69 -16.84 19.56
CA GLN A 562 -9.71 -15.99 18.93
C GLN A 562 -11.12 -16.52 19.18
N GLN A 563 -11.32 -17.83 19.08
CA GLN A 563 -12.58 -18.51 19.40
C GLN A 563 -13.00 -18.24 20.85
N ARG A 564 -12.08 -18.43 21.80
CA ARG A 564 -12.31 -18.18 23.22
C ARG A 564 -12.66 -16.72 23.52
N ILE A 565 -11.99 -15.76 22.85
CA ILE A 565 -12.25 -14.33 23.03
C ILE A 565 -13.61 -13.94 22.46
N LEU A 566 -13.97 -14.42 21.26
CA LEU A 566 -15.26 -14.15 20.64
C LEU A 566 -16.41 -14.72 21.47
N LEU A 567 -16.29 -15.95 21.92
CA LEU A 567 -17.28 -16.56 22.82
C LEU A 567 -17.41 -15.81 24.15
N GLY A 568 -16.27 -15.41 24.73
CA GLY A 568 -16.25 -14.59 25.94
C GLY A 568 -16.93 -13.24 25.75
N TYR A 569 -16.76 -12.61 24.58
CA TYR A 569 -17.45 -11.37 24.23
C TYR A 569 -18.97 -11.57 24.19
N ALA A 570 -19.47 -12.61 23.52
CA ALA A 570 -20.89 -12.93 23.45
C ALA A 570 -21.48 -13.27 24.84
N ARG A 571 -20.76 -14.04 25.67
CA ARG A 571 -21.17 -14.39 27.03
C ARG A 571 -21.30 -13.18 27.98
N ARG A 572 -20.54 -12.10 27.71
CA ARG A 572 -20.70 -10.82 28.42
C ARG A 572 -21.81 -9.93 27.89
N GLY A 573 -22.65 -10.42 26.97
CA GLY A 573 -23.79 -9.71 26.39
C GLY A 573 -23.49 -8.93 25.11
N GLY A 574 -22.28 -9.02 24.57
CA GLY A 574 -21.92 -8.44 23.28
C GLY A 574 -22.68 -9.13 22.15
N LYS A 575 -23.21 -8.36 21.20
CA LYS A 575 -23.94 -8.90 20.05
C LYS A 575 -23.00 -9.36 18.96
N VAL A 576 -23.26 -10.54 18.39
CA VAL A 576 -22.46 -11.12 17.31
C VAL A 576 -23.35 -11.37 16.09
N LEU A 577 -22.92 -10.89 14.91
CA LEU A 577 -23.56 -11.19 13.63
C LEU A 577 -22.58 -12.00 12.78
N VAL A 578 -22.87 -13.28 12.60
CA VAL A 578 -22.07 -14.18 11.76
C VAL A 578 -22.70 -14.23 10.35
N ALA A 579 -21.89 -13.96 9.34
CA ALA A 579 -22.27 -14.12 7.94
C ALA A 579 -21.43 -15.25 7.30
N GLY A 580 -22.06 -16.34 6.96
CA GLY A 580 -21.42 -17.52 6.38
C GLY A 580 -20.82 -18.47 7.44
N ARG A 581 -19.63 -19.02 7.13
CA ARG A 581 -18.95 -20.05 7.96
C ARG A 581 -18.24 -19.44 9.17
N LEU A 582 -18.08 -20.25 10.21
CA LEU A 582 -17.40 -19.86 11.42
C LEU A 582 -16.59 -21.03 11.98
N ALA A 583 -15.27 -20.86 12.09
CA ALA A 583 -14.36 -21.81 12.77
C ALA A 583 -14.68 -23.28 12.46
N ASP A 584 -14.57 -23.65 11.17
CA ASP A 584 -14.95 -24.97 10.66
C ASP A 584 -14.35 -26.12 11.50
N GLY A 585 -15.16 -27.12 11.80
CA GLY A 585 -14.75 -28.30 12.58
C GLY A 585 -14.67 -28.07 14.09
N THR A 586 -15.18 -26.95 14.60
CA THR A 586 -15.27 -26.66 16.05
C THR A 586 -16.71 -26.53 16.52
N SER A 587 -16.93 -26.49 17.86
CA SER A 587 -18.24 -26.27 18.50
C SER A 587 -18.61 -24.78 18.65
N LEU A 588 -17.79 -23.85 18.16
CA LEU A 588 -17.97 -22.42 18.42
C LEU A 588 -19.33 -21.89 17.98
N ALA A 589 -19.84 -22.31 16.84
CA ALA A 589 -21.13 -21.86 16.34
C ALA A 589 -22.28 -22.27 17.28
N GLU A 590 -22.29 -23.49 17.79
CA GLU A 590 -23.26 -24.01 18.74
C GLU A 590 -23.17 -23.25 20.08
N GLU A 591 -21.96 -23.08 20.60
CA GLU A 591 -21.73 -22.36 21.86
C GLU A 591 -22.13 -20.86 21.76
N LEU A 592 -21.93 -20.22 20.61
CA LEU A 592 -22.37 -18.85 20.40
C LEU A 592 -23.91 -18.75 20.34
N MET A 593 -24.60 -19.70 19.71
CA MET A 593 -26.06 -19.75 19.71
C MET A 593 -26.65 -19.90 21.12
N GLU A 594 -26.03 -20.70 21.97
CA GLU A 594 -26.45 -20.85 23.36
C GLU A 594 -26.39 -19.56 24.18
N THR A 595 -25.56 -18.60 23.79
CA THR A 595 -25.50 -17.30 24.48
C THR A 595 -26.76 -16.44 24.30
N GLY A 596 -27.57 -16.70 23.28
CA GLY A 596 -28.71 -15.87 22.90
C GLY A 596 -28.35 -14.48 22.35
N ASN A 597 -27.05 -14.21 22.15
CA ASN A 597 -26.53 -12.91 21.67
C ASN A 597 -26.01 -12.97 20.24
N THR A 598 -26.19 -14.07 19.53
CA THR A 598 -25.65 -14.30 18.20
C THR A 598 -26.76 -14.50 17.17
N VAL A 599 -26.61 -13.85 16.03
CA VAL A 599 -27.43 -14.02 14.83
C VAL A 599 -26.57 -14.60 13.72
N PHE A 600 -27.06 -15.65 13.07
CA PHE A 600 -26.40 -16.27 11.92
C PHE A 600 -27.17 -15.95 10.64
N VAL A 601 -26.46 -15.48 9.63
CA VAL A 601 -26.96 -15.27 8.28
C VAL A 601 -26.23 -16.22 7.33
N PRO A 602 -26.94 -17.08 6.61
CA PRO A 602 -26.32 -17.97 5.66
C PRO A 602 -25.78 -17.15 4.46
N VAL A 603 -24.64 -17.56 3.93
CA VAL A 603 -24.04 -17.01 2.71
C VAL A 603 -23.82 -18.15 1.73
N ILE A 604 -24.44 -18.02 0.57
CA ILE A 604 -24.40 -19.01 -0.50
C ILE A 604 -23.46 -18.63 -1.65
N GLY A 605 -22.89 -17.41 -1.61
CA GLY A 605 -22.03 -16.84 -2.64
C GLY A 605 -22.80 -16.19 -3.80
N ASP A 606 -24.08 -15.92 -3.62
CA ASP A 606 -24.90 -15.10 -4.52
C ASP A 606 -25.19 -13.74 -3.88
N LYS A 607 -24.46 -12.72 -4.32
CA LYS A 607 -24.54 -11.37 -3.78
C LYS A 607 -25.96 -10.81 -3.78
N ALA A 608 -26.76 -11.11 -4.81
CA ALA A 608 -28.11 -10.59 -4.93
C ALA A 608 -29.08 -11.15 -3.86
N GLN A 609 -28.77 -12.34 -3.34
CA GLN A 609 -29.53 -12.99 -2.26
C GLN A 609 -28.91 -12.75 -0.88
N ASP A 610 -27.59 -12.84 -0.78
CA ASP A 610 -26.87 -12.78 0.50
C ASP A 610 -26.90 -11.37 1.11
N MET A 611 -26.71 -10.32 0.30
CA MET A 611 -26.62 -8.96 0.82
C MET A 611 -27.91 -8.40 1.44
N PRO A 612 -29.11 -8.58 0.83
CA PRO A 612 -30.35 -8.16 1.48
C PRO A 612 -30.59 -8.86 2.84
N LEU A 613 -30.29 -10.15 2.95
CA LEU A 613 -30.44 -10.90 4.20
C LEU A 613 -29.47 -10.39 5.27
N PHE A 614 -28.22 -10.19 4.90
CA PHE A 614 -27.22 -9.63 5.81
C PHE A 614 -27.63 -8.22 6.27
N MET A 615 -27.99 -7.33 5.35
CA MET A 615 -28.35 -5.95 5.68
C MET A 615 -29.58 -5.86 6.58
N ALA A 616 -30.59 -6.68 6.35
CA ALA A 616 -31.78 -6.73 7.22
C ALA A 616 -31.43 -7.14 8.67
N ALA A 617 -30.57 -8.14 8.83
CA ALA A 617 -30.08 -8.56 10.16
C ALA A 617 -29.20 -7.48 10.79
N PHE A 618 -28.29 -6.90 10.03
CA PHE A 618 -27.39 -5.84 10.49
C PHE A 618 -28.17 -4.60 10.95
N GLU A 619 -29.06 -4.06 10.13
CA GLU A 619 -29.83 -2.86 10.46
C GLU A 619 -30.70 -3.07 11.71
N THR A 620 -31.27 -4.27 11.87
CA THR A 620 -32.06 -4.62 13.07
C THR A 620 -31.21 -4.56 14.33
N LEU A 621 -29.98 -5.12 14.29
CA LEU A 621 -29.08 -5.11 15.43
C LEU A 621 -28.44 -3.74 15.67
N TYR A 622 -28.12 -3.01 14.58
CA TYR A 622 -27.41 -1.74 14.62
C TYR A 622 -28.28 -0.56 15.07
N ALA A 623 -29.57 -0.58 14.82
CA ALA A 623 -30.50 0.51 15.13
C ALA A 623 -30.51 0.92 16.60
N ASP A 624 -30.26 -0.04 17.51
CA ASP A 624 -30.30 0.20 18.94
C ASP A 624 -29.14 1.06 19.47
N PHE A 625 -28.01 1.11 18.74
CA PHE A 625 -26.81 1.78 19.20
C PHE A 625 -26.12 2.65 18.15
N ALA A 626 -26.67 2.79 16.95
CA ALA A 626 -26.11 3.62 15.88
C ALA A 626 -25.67 4.99 16.43
N PRO A 627 -24.37 5.34 16.46
CA PRO A 627 -23.89 6.55 17.12
C PRO A 627 -24.23 7.81 16.33
N VAL A 628 -24.39 7.69 15.02
CA VAL A 628 -24.89 8.69 14.10
C VAL A 628 -25.67 8.02 12.98
N GLU A 629 -26.79 8.58 12.61
CA GLU A 629 -27.63 8.12 11.49
C GLU A 629 -27.74 9.23 10.44
N CYS A 630 -27.50 8.89 9.19
CA CYS A 630 -27.72 9.74 8.02
C CYS A 630 -28.26 8.88 6.89
N ARG A 631 -29.43 9.24 6.37
CA ARG A 631 -30.08 8.48 5.29
C ARG A 631 -29.94 9.14 3.92
N GLU A 632 -29.21 10.25 3.87
CA GLU A 632 -29.03 11.00 2.64
C GLU A 632 -28.05 10.28 1.72
N GLU A 633 -28.40 10.12 0.45
CA GLU A 633 -27.56 9.46 -0.56
C GLU A 633 -26.37 10.34 -0.98
N LYS A 634 -25.28 9.70 -1.36
CA LYS A 634 -24.04 10.35 -1.80
C LYS A 634 -23.45 11.29 -0.74
N ILE A 635 -23.60 10.92 0.51
CA ILE A 635 -23.01 11.60 1.66
C ILE A 635 -22.16 10.57 2.41
N GLY A 636 -20.97 11.00 2.86
CA GLY A 636 -20.13 10.26 3.78
C GLY A 636 -20.20 10.87 5.17
N VAL A 637 -20.42 10.06 6.18
CA VAL A 637 -20.44 10.50 7.59
C VAL A 637 -19.49 9.64 8.41
N GLN A 638 -18.58 10.31 9.16
CA GLN A 638 -17.71 9.66 10.13
C GLN A 638 -17.78 10.38 11.46
N ARG A 639 -17.90 9.62 12.55
CA ARG A 639 -17.88 10.13 13.92
C ARG A 639 -16.60 9.70 14.64
N TYR A 640 -16.02 10.64 15.36
CA TYR A 640 -14.95 10.42 16.34
C TYR A 640 -15.32 10.96 17.70
N ASP A 641 -14.90 10.25 18.76
CA ASP A 641 -15.09 10.66 20.16
C ASP A 641 -13.74 10.60 20.88
N SER A 642 -13.35 11.67 21.58
CA SER A 642 -12.15 11.71 22.41
C SER A 642 -12.29 12.78 23.51
N ASN A 643 -11.89 12.45 24.72
CA ASN A 643 -11.84 13.41 25.84
C ASN A 643 -13.12 14.23 26.03
N SER A 644 -14.28 13.57 26.05
CA SER A 644 -15.63 14.19 26.13
C SER A 644 -16.04 15.08 24.94
N LYS A 645 -15.21 15.20 23.93
CA LYS A 645 -15.55 15.86 22.66
C LYS A 645 -16.03 14.85 21.64
N THR A 646 -16.90 15.29 20.74
CA THR A 646 -17.38 14.50 19.61
C THR A 646 -17.21 15.31 18.34
N TRP A 647 -16.65 14.69 17.29
CA TRP A 647 -16.54 15.29 15.97
C TRP A 647 -17.30 14.41 14.96
N ILE A 648 -18.06 15.07 14.09
CA ILE A 648 -18.76 14.42 13.01
C ILE A 648 -18.33 15.08 11.71
N HIS A 649 -17.75 14.31 10.85
CA HIS A 649 -17.32 14.71 9.52
C HIS A 649 -18.43 14.38 8.53
N VAL A 650 -18.73 15.33 7.65
CA VAL A 650 -19.71 15.18 6.58
C VAL A 650 -19.06 15.52 5.26
N LEU A 651 -18.94 14.56 4.36
CA LEU A 651 -18.50 14.72 2.98
C LEU A 651 -19.67 14.62 2.02
N ASN A 652 -19.77 15.58 1.11
CA ASN A 652 -20.77 15.61 0.07
C ASN A 652 -20.16 15.19 -1.27
N TYR A 653 -20.66 14.10 -1.86
CA TYR A 653 -20.19 13.55 -3.14
C TYR A 653 -21.11 13.91 -4.33
N ARG A 654 -22.02 14.87 -4.19
CA ARG A 654 -22.98 15.27 -5.23
C ARG A 654 -22.35 16.19 -6.27
N TYR A 655 -21.31 15.69 -6.92
CA TYR A 655 -20.66 16.42 -8.00
C TYR A 655 -21.54 16.47 -9.25
N ASP A 656 -21.72 17.67 -9.78
CA ASP A 656 -22.42 17.94 -11.03
C ASP A 656 -21.39 18.29 -12.13
N LYS A 657 -21.36 17.47 -13.16
CA LYS A 657 -20.42 17.63 -14.30
C LYS A 657 -20.70 18.86 -15.15
N GLU A 658 -21.95 19.33 -15.21
CA GLU A 658 -22.33 20.49 -16.02
C GLU A 658 -21.82 21.79 -15.38
N THR A 659 -22.00 21.92 -14.10
CA THR A 659 -21.57 23.09 -13.33
C THR A 659 -20.13 22.99 -12.83
N ASP A 660 -19.50 21.80 -12.92
CA ASP A 660 -18.17 21.49 -12.38
C ASP A 660 -18.05 21.78 -10.87
N ARG A 661 -19.11 21.49 -10.12
CA ARG A 661 -19.21 21.80 -8.69
C ARG A 661 -19.94 20.73 -7.90
N ILE A 662 -19.60 20.64 -6.62
CA ILE A 662 -20.45 19.94 -5.65
C ILE A 662 -21.72 20.75 -5.41
N GLN A 663 -22.87 20.09 -5.58
CA GLN A 663 -24.17 20.69 -5.33
C GLN A 663 -24.47 20.71 -3.82
N PRO A 664 -24.72 21.88 -3.21
CA PRO A 664 -25.05 21.94 -1.79
C PRO A 664 -26.30 21.14 -1.47
N ILE A 665 -26.35 20.54 -0.28
CA ILE A 665 -27.52 19.84 0.21
C ILE A 665 -28.40 20.85 0.93
N GLU A 666 -29.56 21.13 0.38
CA GLU A 666 -30.50 22.15 0.94
C GLU A 666 -30.89 21.86 2.38
N LYS A 667 -31.04 20.57 2.73
CA LYS A 667 -31.41 20.14 4.07
C LYS A 667 -30.83 18.76 4.34
N LEU A 668 -29.79 18.69 5.19
CA LEU A 668 -29.16 17.44 5.63
C LEU A 668 -29.56 17.18 7.09
N GLU A 669 -30.12 16.02 7.35
CA GLU A 669 -30.52 15.62 8.69
C GLU A 669 -29.60 14.53 9.25
N LEU A 670 -29.09 14.77 10.45
CA LEU A 670 -28.29 13.83 11.23
C LEU A 670 -29.00 13.53 12.56
N ILE A 671 -29.10 12.26 12.94
CA ILE A 671 -29.56 11.83 14.25
C ILE A 671 -28.34 11.35 15.03
N ILE A 672 -28.01 11.99 16.14
CA ILE A 672 -26.75 11.83 16.85
C ILE A 672 -27.06 11.41 18.29
N ARG A 673 -26.39 10.39 18.80
CA ARG A 673 -26.50 9.94 20.20
C ARG A 673 -25.39 10.55 21.07
N ASP A 674 -25.65 10.63 22.37
CA ASP A 674 -24.67 10.96 23.42
C ASP A 674 -23.97 12.32 23.25
N VAL A 675 -24.70 13.31 22.73
CA VAL A 675 -24.24 14.71 22.66
C VAL A 675 -25.19 15.65 23.42
N ASP A 676 -25.95 15.11 24.34
CA ASP A 676 -26.94 15.87 25.12
C ASP A 676 -26.28 16.99 25.90
N GLY A 677 -26.88 18.18 25.87
CA GLY A 677 -26.39 19.36 26.57
C GLY A 677 -25.24 20.12 25.89
N LYS A 678 -24.71 19.58 24.78
CA LYS A 678 -23.64 20.23 24.01
C LYS A 678 -24.21 21.04 22.85
N GLU A 679 -23.52 22.11 22.52
CA GLU A 679 -23.81 22.92 21.33
C GLU A 679 -22.81 22.61 20.21
N PRO A 680 -23.24 22.53 18.95
CA PRO A 680 -22.34 22.24 17.84
C PRO A 680 -21.56 23.48 17.39
N GLY A 681 -20.25 23.35 17.25
CA GLY A 681 -19.44 24.22 16.41
C GLY A 681 -19.40 23.69 14.99
N ILE A 682 -19.52 24.54 13.99
CA ILE A 682 -19.50 24.17 12.56
C ILE A 682 -18.23 24.71 11.93
N PHE A 683 -17.45 23.84 11.28
CA PHE A 683 -16.18 24.17 10.65
C PHE A 683 -16.18 23.68 9.20
N VAL A 684 -15.69 24.52 8.31
CA VAL A 684 -15.55 24.23 6.86
C VAL A 684 -14.20 24.75 6.38
N PRO A 685 -13.66 24.20 5.30
CA PRO A 685 -12.45 24.73 4.68
C PRO A 685 -12.58 26.20 4.24
N ASP A 686 -11.47 26.91 4.18
CA ASP A 686 -11.46 28.30 3.73
C ASP A 686 -12.06 28.46 2.33
N GLY A 687 -12.89 29.50 2.19
CA GLY A 687 -13.61 29.79 0.95
C GLY A 687 -14.97 29.09 0.84
N GLU A 688 -15.33 28.25 1.80
CA GLU A 688 -16.68 27.66 1.89
C GLU A 688 -17.53 28.44 2.92
N ALA A 689 -18.84 28.46 2.69
CA ALA A 689 -19.78 29.04 3.64
C ALA A 689 -20.21 27.97 4.66
N ALA A 690 -20.04 28.25 5.94
CA ALA A 690 -20.56 27.37 6.99
C ALA A 690 -22.08 27.26 6.88
N PRO A 691 -22.66 26.03 6.87
CA PRO A 691 -24.10 25.85 6.81
C PRO A 691 -24.77 26.38 8.08
N ALA A 692 -25.93 27.02 7.90
CA ALA A 692 -26.80 27.29 9.04
C ALA A 692 -27.33 25.97 9.61
N TYR A 693 -27.66 25.92 10.89
CA TYR A 693 -28.15 24.70 11.49
C TYR A 693 -29.36 24.92 12.39
N GLY A 694 -30.15 23.86 12.52
CA GLY A 694 -31.20 23.75 13.52
C GLY A 694 -30.98 22.51 14.38
N ILE A 695 -31.29 22.62 15.67
CA ILE A 695 -31.09 21.50 16.61
C ILE A 695 -32.39 21.21 17.33
N ARG A 696 -32.76 19.92 17.43
CA ARG A 696 -33.88 19.45 18.23
C ARG A 696 -33.43 18.30 19.11
N LYS A 697 -33.58 18.46 20.42
CA LYS A 697 -33.22 17.45 21.42
C LYS A 697 -34.40 16.52 21.66
N GLU A 698 -34.16 15.22 21.56
CA GLU A 698 -35.12 14.15 21.88
C GLU A 698 -34.44 13.25 22.92
N ALA A 699 -35.17 12.44 23.69
CA ALA A 699 -34.59 11.62 24.75
C ALA A 699 -33.46 10.73 24.25
N GLY A 700 -32.21 11.03 24.65
CA GLY A 700 -30.99 10.30 24.26
C GLY A 700 -30.53 10.49 22.83
N LYS A 701 -31.19 11.34 22.05
CA LYS A 701 -30.84 11.64 20.65
C LYS A 701 -30.92 13.13 20.37
N THR A 702 -29.99 13.63 19.59
CA THR A 702 -29.98 14.98 19.07
C THR A 702 -30.20 14.95 17.57
N ARG A 703 -31.25 15.58 17.09
CA ARG A 703 -31.50 15.79 15.67
C ARG A 703 -30.86 17.11 15.25
N LEU A 704 -29.87 17.05 14.40
CA LEU A 704 -29.21 18.20 13.81
C LEU A 704 -29.60 18.32 12.34
N ILE A 705 -29.99 19.51 11.92
CA ILE A 705 -30.34 19.81 10.53
C ILE A 705 -29.33 20.87 10.07
N LEU A 706 -28.56 20.55 9.01
CA LEU A 706 -27.71 21.51 8.32
C LEU A 706 -28.45 22.01 7.06
N TYR A 707 -28.39 23.32 6.85
CA TYR A 707 -28.98 23.96 5.68
C TYR A 707 -27.89 24.45 4.73
N LYS A 708 -27.95 24.02 3.48
CA LYS A 708 -26.94 24.30 2.44
C LYS A 708 -25.56 23.76 2.80
N ALA A 709 -25.50 22.50 3.22
CA ALA A 709 -24.22 21.83 3.47
C ALA A 709 -23.41 21.73 2.16
N GLY A 710 -22.20 22.30 2.19
CA GLY A 710 -21.28 22.34 1.04
C GLY A 710 -20.53 21.03 0.83
N LEU A 711 -19.27 21.13 0.36
CA LEU A 711 -18.43 19.99 0.04
C LEU A 711 -18.04 19.20 1.30
N TYR A 712 -17.58 19.91 2.33
CA TYR A 712 -17.09 19.29 3.56
C TYR A 712 -17.45 20.12 4.79
N THR A 713 -17.92 19.45 5.82
CA THR A 713 -18.30 20.09 7.08
C THR A 713 -17.85 19.22 8.26
N VAL A 714 -17.22 19.83 9.25
CA VAL A 714 -16.97 19.22 10.55
C VAL A 714 -17.89 19.84 11.60
N ILE A 715 -18.57 18.98 12.35
CA ILE A 715 -19.43 19.36 13.47
C ILE A 715 -18.72 18.94 14.75
N ALA A 716 -18.38 19.88 15.61
CA ALA A 716 -17.70 19.60 16.87
C ALA A 716 -18.63 19.89 18.06
N PHE A 717 -18.83 18.89 18.91
CA PHE A 717 -19.55 19.00 20.18
C PHE A 717 -18.51 18.96 21.33
N SER A 718 -18.45 20.00 22.10
CA SER A 718 -17.50 20.16 23.22
C SER A 718 -18.19 20.31 24.57
#